data_080a56720154b0f15f811ea4b30143a3
#
_entry.id   080a56720154b0f15f811ea4b30143a3
#
_cell.length_a   1.000
_cell.length_b   1.000
_cell.length_c   1.000
_cell.angle_alpha   90.00
_cell.angle_beta   90.00
_cell.angle_gamma   90.00
#
_symmetry.space_group_name_H-M   'P 1'
#
loop_
_entity.id
_entity.type
_entity.pdbx_description
1 polymer ?
#
loop_
_entity_poly.entity_id
_entity_poly.type
_entity_poly.pdbx_seq_one_letter_code
_entity_poly.pdbx_strand_id
1 'polypeptide(L)'
;MTAALIGRAHPAATLRAELDRAVASHGGLVLVTGEAGIGKTTLVTGLADDARRRGALVLAGACWDSESAPGYWPWVQVVRALRRELPEEEWARADTATLSALLGESAGAPAEDGFRLHDAVTTALAAAAHDRPVVVVLDDLHWADAASLRLLEFAARHTWFERLLLVGAYRDVEVDAPGHPLRELVLPLVAKATTVTLTGLAPAEVAELMSRTAGTEPDPALAAEVHLRTGGNPFFVEQTARLWHSGSPVSAVAPGVRDALQRRLSLLPAPVTRLLTDAAVLGREFHRRILAALTGAPVPEVDQLLARAAAARLVTALGDGRFAFAHDLVRESRYAELGPAEVRRRHAAVVHALDAAPDLVPLVFAADRARHAYLAGDEVEPARAAGLLVAAARDASARLANEESVGHYRRALERAAEPRQRVVVALDLGTMLSRCGDDEEAWRVFDEAVALVRELDDDALLARAALTLSRTAPAGARLDLTSDLLVTAHERLAGKPAEPLSLDRVTLELAARAAVLARDGDDDQELSFTLWARHDLLWGPGSARERERLTDELAVLARRTGDRENEYFASSLKWVALLEQGDPRYLDQFRAFQALTAGSGLRGAEFAALLDRSIVGALRGRFAEAHADLDRVEAAYGHEFGGYMVEQVRWSYLLLQGRFDDLAAHTARLAAGDHPHPDLLAALAGVQRGDATHEVAGPFSREFAPMWLRHQAQAAALTGDRARCEQVLAELTPYSGEWLVALYGCEFSGPVDLWAGLLEAALGRRDPAIERLTTAAASADRLRLRPWAAEIRARLATVLAERDAPGDAERAAALTAAVRAEASELGMPHLAAPPPVPLPVPANEFRRTDEVWTLRFAGREVRVPDAKGLRDLHILLSSPGAEIPAVRLLAPEGGETVVAARRLGGDPVLDETAKSAYRHRLDHLDAEIDEATSLGNDRLAAKLDREREALLAELRTAAGLGGRTRRLGDETERARKAVTARIRDTLRKLADSHPQLAEHLNERVTTGSSCRYAPQSDIRWRL
;
A
#
# COMPACT_ATOMS: atom_id res chain seq x y z
N MET A 1 40.64 29.35 5.21
CA MET A 1 41.58 29.04 4.10
C MET A 1 41.34 27.63 3.67
N THR A 2 40.72 27.44 2.53
CA THR A 2 40.52 26.12 1.91
C THR A 2 41.89 25.56 1.58
N ALA A 3 42.26 24.43 2.16
CA ALA A 3 43.48 23.74 1.81
C ALA A 3 43.46 23.45 0.31
N ALA A 4 44.47 23.97 -0.41
CA ALA A 4 44.56 23.73 -1.87
C ALA A 4 44.59 22.22 -2.13
N LEU A 5 43.70 21.75 -3.00
CA LEU A 5 43.60 20.33 -3.40
C LEU A 5 44.81 20.01 -4.31
N ILE A 6 45.83 19.37 -3.74
CA ILE A 6 47.03 19.01 -4.48
C ILE A 6 46.69 17.92 -5.52
N GLY A 7 47.09 18.12 -6.79
CA GLY A 7 46.92 17.16 -7.85
C GLY A 7 45.47 16.90 -8.28
N ARG A 8 44.49 17.71 -7.86
CA ARG A 8 43.07 17.52 -8.14
C ARG A 8 42.47 18.68 -8.95
N ALA A 9 43.27 19.44 -9.65
CA ALA A 9 42.78 20.61 -10.42
C ALA A 9 41.72 20.23 -11.44
N HIS A 10 41.96 19.18 -12.24
CA HIS A 10 41.03 18.71 -13.29
C HIS A 10 39.75 18.09 -12.66
N PRO A 11 39.79 17.12 -11.74
CA PRO A 11 38.60 16.63 -11.01
C PRO A 11 37.79 17.73 -10.38
N ALA A 12 38.42 18.70 -9.73
CA ALA A 12 37.75 19.83 -9.12
C ALA A 12 37.09 20.77 -10.15
N ALA A 13 37.70 20.97 -11.32
CA ALA A 13 37.12 21.73 -12.41
C ALA A 13 35.87 21.04 -12.99
N THR A 14 35.88 19.74 -13.17
CA THR A 14 34.74 18.94 -13.62
C THR A 14 33.56 19.09 -12.64
N LEU A 15 33.83 18.91 -11.34
CA LEU A 15 32.80 19.08 -10.30
C LEU A 15 32.21 20.50 -10.27
N ARG A 16 33.05 21.54 -10.47
CA ARG A 16 32.57 22.93 -10.56
C ARG A 16 31.71 23.16 -11.79
N ALA A 17 32.07 22.58 -12.93
CA ALA A 17 31.26 22.66 -14.15
C ALA A 17 29.87 22.05 -13.95
N GLU A 18 29.77 20.91 -13.25
CA GLU A 18 28.48 20.31 -12.94
C GLU A 18 27.68 21.15 -11.93
N LEU A 19 28.34 21.76 -10.95
CA LEU A 19 27.70 22.71 -10.05
C LEU A 19 27.16 23.93 -10.84
N ASP A 20 27.94 24.47 -11.77
CA ASP A 20 27.52 25.60 -12.62
C ASP A 20 26.30 25.23 -13.48
N ARG A 21 26.24 23.99 -14.00
CA ARG A 21 25.06 23.45 -14.71
C ARG A 21 23.84 23.37 -13.81
N ALA A 22 23.98 22.81 -12.61
CA ALA A 22 22.90 22.70 -11.65
C ALA A 22 22.37 24.08 -11.23
N VAL A 23 23.25 25.07 -11.00
CA VAL A 23 22.85 26.45 -10.73
C VAL A 23 22.04 27.04 -11.90
N ALA A 24 22.32 26.64 -13.14
CA ALA A 24 21.60 27.04 -14.35
C ALA A 24 20.35 26.18 -14.63
N SER A 25 19.79 25.49 -13.64
CA SER A 25 18.61 24.60 -13.74
C SER A 25 18.82 23.40 -14.68
N HIS A 26 20.01 22.85 -14.68
CA HIS A 26 20.32 21.58 -15.32
C HIS A 26 20.82 20.61 -14.25
N GLY A 27 19.90 20.02 -13.53
CA GLY A 27 20.19 19.05 -12.47
C GLY A 27 21.03 17.89 -13.00
N GLY A 28 21.81 17.29 -12.13
CA GLY A 28 22.72 16.21 -12.53
C GLY A 28 23.13 15.29 -11.41
N LEU A 29 23.67 14.15 -11.81
CA LEU A 29 24.31 13.19 -10.93
C LEU A 29 25.81 13.12 -11.24
N VAL A 30 26.63 13.23 -10.21
CA VAL A 30 28.07 13.03 -10.29
C VAL A 30 28.46 11.87 -9.40
N LEU A 31 29.29 10.97 -9.92
CA LEU A 31 29.87 9.87 -9.16
C LEU A 31 31.38 10.03 -9.09
N VAL A 32 31.92 10.13 -7.86
CA VAL A 32 33.34 10.20 -7.58
C VAL A 32 33.84 8.81 -7.17
N THR A 33 34.75 8.23 -7.96
CA THR A 33 35.22 6.87 -7.74
C THR A 33 36.71 6.81 -7.47
N GLY A 34 37.17 5.71 -6.94
CA GLY A 34 38.60 5.42 -6.69
C GLY A 34 38.84 4.71 -5.37
N GLU A 35 40.08 4.30 -5.14
CA GLU A 35 40.50 3.51 -3.98
C GLU A 35 40.25 4.18 -2.64
N ALA A 36 40.35 3.37 -1.56
CA ALA A 36 40.33 3.88 -0.21
C ALA A 36 41.50 4.85 0.06
N GLY A 37 41.24 6.00 0.68
CA GLY A 37 42.28 6.99 0.98
C GLY A 37 42.74 7.86 -0.17
N ILE A 38 42.18 7.70 -1.38
CA ILE A 38 42.57 8.44 -2.59
C ILE A 38 42.15 9.92 -2.58
N GLY A 39 41.31 10.31 -1.63
CA GLY A 39 40.86 11.70 -1.43
C GLY A 39 39.48 12.04 -1.98
N LYS A 40 38.58 11.06 -2.16
CA LYS A 40 37.20 11.27 -2.62
C LYS A 40 36.45 12.27 -1.70
N THR A 41 36.37 11.97 -0.42
CA THR A 41 35.71 12.80 0.58
C THR A 41 36.31 14.21 0.64
N THR A 42 37.64 14.34 0.51
CA THR A 42 38.32 15.66 0.47
C THR A 42 37.90 16.49 -0.74
N LEU A 43 37.82 15.85 -1.91
CA LEU A 43 37.38 16.50 -3.14
C LEU A 43 35.92 16.95 -3.06
N VAL A 44 35.03 16.06 -2.58
CA VAL A 44 33.60 16.35 -2.42
C VAL A 44 33.35 17.43 -1.34
N THR A 45 34.11 17.41 -0.24
CA THR A 45 34.08 18.48 0.77
C THR A 45 34.49 19.83 0.18
N GLY A 46 35.51 19.83 -0.68
CA GLY A 46 35.93 21.03 -1.40
C GLY A 46 34.82 21.61 -2.32
N LEU A 47 34.10 20.73 -3.01
CA LEU A 47 32.91 21.12 -3.78
C LEU A 47 31.80 21.68 -2.89
N ALA A 48 31.51 20.99 -1.76
CA ALA A 48 30.51 21.40 -0.81
C ALA A 48 30.78 22.82 -0.27
N ASP A 49 32.04 23.13 0.05
CA ASP A 49 32.46 24.45 0.50
C ASP A 49 32.36 25.51 -0.61
N ASP A 50 32.64 25.13 -1.85
CA ASP A 50 32.44 26.03 -3.00
C ASP A 50 30.97 26.33 -3.26
N ALA A 51 30.11 25.29 -3.17
CA ALA A 51 28.67 25.41 -3.28
C ALA A 51 28.08 26.33 -2.20
N ARG A 52 28.50 26.18 -0.93
CA ARG A 52 28.07 27.06 0.17
C ARG A 52 28.45 28.52 -0.08
N ARG A 53 29.67 28.76 -0.55
CA ARG A 53 30.15 30.13 -0.89
C ARG A 53 29.28 30.78 -1.98
N ARG A 54 28.68 29.98 -2.85
CA ARG A 54 27.79 30.43 -3.92
C ARG A 54 26.32 30.50 -3.49
N GLY A 55 26.03 30.30 -2.21
CA GLY A 55 24.68 30.34 -1.63
C GLY A 55 23.84 29.08 -1.83
N ALA A 56 24.45 27.97 -2.26
CA ALA A 56 23.75 26.71 -2.36
C ALA A 56 23.50 26.07 -1.00
N LEU A 57 22.38 25.43 -0.84
CA LEU A 57 22.09 24.52 0.27
C LEU A 57 22.88 23.22 0.06
N VAL A 58 23.68 22.85 1.03
CA VAL A 58 24.47 21.61 0.97
C VAL A 58 23.96 20.65 2.05
N LEU A 59 23.42 19.52 1.59
CA LEU A 59 22.91 18.44 2.40
C LEU A 59 23.84 17.22 2.24
N ALA A 60 24.20 16.58 3.34
CA ALA A 60 25.12 15.45 3.29
C ALA A 60 24.56 14.26 4.06
N GLY A 61 24.76 13.08 3.49
CA GLY A 61 24.53 11.79 4.12
C GLY A 61 25.70 10.85 3.81
N ALA A 62 26.08 10.02 4.75
CA ALA A 62 27.10 8.99 4.57
C ALA A 62 26.47 7.61 4.77
N CYS A 63 26.82 6.69 3.88
CA CYS A 63 26.48 5.28 4.05
C CYS A 63 27.35 4.68 5.15
N TRP A 64 26.88 3.63 5.74
CA TRP A 64 27.51 3.00 6.88
C TRP A 64 28.04 1.63 6.48
N ASP A 65 29.30 1.31 6.85
CA ASP A 65 29.86 -0.03 6.69
C ASP A 65 29.20 -1.00 7.67
N SER A 66 27.99 -1.39 7.37
CA SER A 66 27.29 -2.38 8.19
C SER A 66 26.08 -2.85 7.38
N GLU A 67 25.98 -4.16 7.21
CA GLU A 67 24.74 -4.80 6.71
C GLU A 67 23.52 -4.52 7.61
N SER A 68 23.70 -3.74 8.69
CA SER A 68 22.69 -3.34 9.65
C SER A 68 22.50 -1.82 9.73
N ALA A 69 23.03 -1.06 8.77
CA ALA A 69 22.63 0.34 8.64
C ALA A 69 21.12 0.41 8.36
N PRO A 70 20.39 1.28 9.07
CA PRO A 70 18.97 1.45 8.77
C PRO A 70 18.75 1.76 7.29
N GLY A 71 17.80 1.11 6.66
CA GLY A 71 17.44 1.40 5.28
C GLY A 71 17.22 2.89 5.07
N TYR A 72 17.64 3.39 3.93
CA TYR A 72 17.64 4.81 3.60
C TYR A 72 18.52 5.70 4.51
N TRP A 73 19.46 5.14 5.28
CA TRP A 73 20.22 5.90 6.27
C TRP A 73 20.88 7.18 5.75
N PRO A 74 21.56 7.20 4.59
CA PRO A 74 22.12 8.45 4.06
C PRO A 74 21.04 9.48 3.75
N TRP A 75 19.87 9.04 3.30
CA TRP A 75 18.73 9.91 3.02
C TRP A 75 18.06 10.44 4.29
N VAL A 76 18.02 9.65 5.36
CA VAL A 76 17.58 10.11 6.69
C VAL A 76 18.42 11.31 7.14
N GLN A 77 19.73 11.26 6.92
CA GLN A 77 20.64 12.39 7.27
C GLN A 77 20.34 13.61 6.40
N VAL A 78 20.17 13.40 5.10
CA VAL A 78 19.82 14.46 4.13
C VAL A 78 18.50 15.13 4.51
N VAL A 79 17.45 14.36 4.76
CA VAL A 79 16.12 14.88 5.10
C VAL A 79 16.11 15.57 6.48
N ARG A 80 16.84 15.07 7.47
CA ARG A 80 17.06 15.77 8.76
C ARG A 80 17.76 17.11 8.59
N ALA A 81 18.73 17.17 7.70
CA ALA A 81 19.42 18.43 7.41
C ALA A 81 18.49 19.38 6.66
N LEU A 82 17.73 18.89 5.68
CA LEU A 82 16.75 19.67 4.93
C LEU A 82 15.69 20.28 5.85
N ARG A 83 15.11 19.49 6.75
CA ARG A 83 14.11 19.95 7.73
C ARG A 83 14.61 21.10 8.61
N ARG A 84 15.90 21.09 9.02
CA ARG A 84 16.51 22.14 9.83
C ARG A 84 16.72 23.45 9.06
N GLU A 85 16.82 23.36 7.75
CA GLU A 85 17.15 24.48 6.87
C GLU A 85 15.92 25.11 6.20
N LEU A 86 14.81 24.36 6.15
CA LEU A 86 13.55 24.87 5.58
C LEU A 86 12.72 25.61 6.65
N PRO A 87 12.04 26.72 6.29
CA PRO A 87 11.01 27.34 7.12
C PRO A 87 9.88 26.33 7.41
N GLU A 88 9.26 26.43 8.58
CA GLU A 88 8.21 25.52 9.01
C GLU A 88 7.00 25.49 8.05
N GLU A 89 6.69 26.64 7.42
CA GLU A 89 5.63 26.74 6.40
C GLU A 89 5.96 26.00 5.09
N GLU A 90 7.23 25.95 4.71
CA GLU A 90 7.68 25.22 3.51
C GLU A 90 7.78 23.74 3.79
N TRP A 91 8.29 23.38 4.96
CA TRP A 91 8.29 22.00 5.42
C TRP A 91 6.87 21.42 5.50
N ALA A 92 5.90 22.19 5.99
CA ALA A 92 4.50 21.78 6.08
C ALA A 92 3.82 21.56 4.71
N ARG A 93 4.38 22.09 3.61
CA ARG A 93 3.89 21.85 2.24
C ARG A 93 4.48 20.59 1.60
N ALA A 94 5.60 20.08 2.13
CA ALA A 94 6.14 18.80 1.73
C ALA A 94 5.23 17.67 2.25
N ASP A 95 5.36 16.46 1.72
CA ASP A 95 4.73 15.27 2.31
C ASP A 95 5.43 14.93 3.64
N THR A 96 5.11 15.77 4.66
CA THR A 96 5.72 15.69 5.99
C THR A 96 5.49 14.34 6.64
N ALA A 97 4.40 13.69 6.30
CA ALA A 97 4.05 12.37 6.84
C ALA A 97 5.02 11.29 6.33
N THR A 98 5.28 11.23 5.02
CA THR A 98 6.24 10.29 4.42
C THR A 98 7.67 10.60 4.86
N LEU A 99 8.03 11.89 4.92
CA LEU A 99 9.36 12.29 5.38
C LEU A 99 9.59 12.01 6.88
N SER A 100 8.56 12.14 7.73
CA SER A 100 8.65 11.81 9.15
C SER A 100 8.78 10.30 9.39
N ALA A 101 8.16 9.47 8.55
CA ALA A 101 8.36 8.02 8.57
C ALA A 101 9.84 7.65 8.28
N LEU A 102 10.40 8.27 7.25
CA LEU A 102 11.83 8.12 6.93
C LEU A 102 12.72 8.55 8.11
N LEU A 103 12.33 9.60 8.84
CA LEU A 103 13.08 10.10 9.99
C LEU A 103 12.97 9.21 11.24
N GLY A 104 12.09 8.21 11.23
CA GLY A 104 11.80 7.37 12.40
C GLY A 104 11.02 8.13 13.48
N GLU A 105 10.35 9.21 13.12
CA GLU A 105 9.54 10.04 14.03
C GLU A 105 8.08 9.57 14.06
N SER A 106 7.68 8.71 13.13
CA SER A 106 6.40 8.02 13.09
C SER A 106 6.64 6.51 13.12
N ALA A 107 6.09 5.81 14.11
CA ALA A 107 6.11 4.36 14.16
C ALA A 107 4.94 3.83 13.34
N GLY A 108 5.25 3.10 12.28
CA GLY A 108 4.35 2.16 11.67
C GLY A 108 3.39 2.69 10.63
N ALA A 109 3.72 2.37 9.39
CA ALA A 109 2.78 1.83 8.43
C ALA A 109 3.56 0.98 7.45
N PRO A 110 3.04 -0.17 7.00
CA PRO A 110 3.61 -0.86 5.88
C PRO A 110 3.38 -0.01 4.64
N ALA A 111 4.43 0.53 4.07
CA ALA A 111 4.33 1.07 2.73
C ALA A 111 4.42 -0.10 1.76
N GLU A 112 3.41 -0.27 1.00
CA GLU A 112 3.44 -1.07 -0.22
C GLU A 112 4.11 -0.31 -1.37
N ASP A 113 4.51 0.96 -1.18
CA ASP A 113 5.03 1.77 -2.29
C ASP A 113 6.28 2.58 -1.92
N GLY A 114 7.45 1.97 -2.12
CA GLY A 114 8.73 2.68 -2.11
C GLY A 114 8.78 3.88 -3.08
N PHE A 115 7.93 3.89 -4.09
CA PHE A 115 7.78 4.97 -5.06
C PHE A 115 7.38 6.29 -4.39
N ARG A 116 6.42 6.27 -3.47
CA ARG A 116 5.95 7.48 -2.79
C ARG A 116 7.00 8.09 -1.88
N LEU A 117 7.80 7.27 -1.21
CA LEU A 117 8.93 7.77 -0.42
C LEU A 117 9.96 8.44 -1.32
N HIS A 118 10.26 7.81 -2.47
CA HIS A 118 11.17 8.37 -3.45
C HIS A 118 10.64 9.71 -4.00
N ASP A 119 9.35 9.78 -4.29
CA ASP A 119 8.67 10.98 -4.77
C ASP A 119 8.66 12.09 -3.71
N ALA A 120 8.31 11.77 -2.47
CA ALA A 120 8.29 12.73 -1.36
C ALA A 120 9.66 13.35 -1.09
N VAL A 121 10.73 12.54 -1.05
CA VAL A 121 12.09 13.05 -0.87
C VAL A 121 12.51 13.90 -2.07
N THR A 122 12.23 13.42 -3.28
CA THR A 122 12.60 14.13 -4.51
C THR A 122 11.86 15.46 -4.63
N THR A 123 10.56 15.48 -4.35
CA THR A 123 9.72 16.69 -4.37
C THR A 123 10.17 17.71 -3.31
N ALA A 124 10.52 17.24 -2.10
CA ALA A 124 11.04 18.12 -1.05
C ALA A 124 12.38 18.76 -1.44
N LEU A 125 13.27 18.01 -2.09
CA LEU A 125 14.53 18.53 -2.61
C LEU A 125 14.31 19.49 -3.77
N ALA A 126 13.39 19.20 -4.68
CA ALA A 126 13.03 20.08 -5.80
C ALA A 126 12.39 21.38 -5.30
N ALA A 127 11.52 21.32 -4.30
CA ALA A 127 10.94 22.50 -3.66
C ALA A 127 12.03 23.39 -3.04
N ALA A 128 12.97 22.81 -2.31
CA ALA A 128 14.13 23.56 -1.78
C ALA A 128 15.03 24.12 -2.90
N ALA A 129 15.13 23.41 -4.03
CA ALA A 129 15.92 23.83 -5.18
C ALA A 129 15.28 24.99 -5.95
N HIS A 130 13.99 25.27 -5.76
CA HIS A 130 13.29 26.39 -6.37
C HIS A 130 13.88 27.72 -5.91
N ASP A 131 14.16 27.88 -4.63
CA ASP A 131 14.64 29.16 -4.06
C ASP A 131 16.16 29.31 -4.16
N ARG A 132 16.93 28.27 -3.92
CA ARG A 132 18.40 28.26 -3.96
C ARG A 132 18.93 26.92 -4.49
N PRO A 133 20.07 26.90 -5.18
CA PRO A 133 20.64 25.63 -5.63
C PRO A 133 20.86 24.67 -4.46
N VAL A 134 20.58 23.40 -4.67
CA VAL A 134 20.76 22.35 -3.68
C VAL A 134 21.85 21.39 -4.14
N VAL A 135 22.74 21.02 -3.25
CA VAL A 135 23.77 19.98 -3.48
C VAL A 135 23.58 18.89 -2.43
N VAL A 136 23.25 17.69 -2.86
CA VAL A 136 23.15 16.51 -2.01
C VAL A 136 24.41 15.68 -2.17
N VAL A 137 25.10 15.42 -1.09
CA VAL A 137 26.30 14.58 -1.05
C VAL A 137 25.99 13.29 -0.35
N LEU A 138 26.21 12.16 -1.04
CA LEU A 138 26.09 10.80 -0.49
C LEU A 138 27.47 10.13 -0.54
N ASP A 139 28.11 10.01 0.63
CA ASP A 139 29.47 9.43 0.72
C ASP A 139 29.40 7.93 1.02
N ASP A 140 30.41 7.22 0.60
CA ASP A 140 30.62 5.79 0.83
C ASP A 140 29.48 4.88 0.29
N LEU A 141 28.95 5.18 -0.91
CA LEU A 141 27.83 4.43 -1.54
C LEU A 141 28.10 2.92 -1.74
N HIS A 142 29.34 2.46 -1.65
CA HIS A 142 29.67 1.02 -1.68
C HIS A 142 29.15 0.28 -0.43
N TRP A 143 28.69 1.01 0.58
CA TRP A 143 28.01 0.50 1.77
C TRP A 143 26.53 0.88 1.82
N ALA A 144 25.99 1.40 0.70
CA ALA A 144 24.59 1.76 0.66
C ALA A 144 23.70 0.52 0.70
N ASP A 145 22.52 0.65 1.28
CA ASP A 145 21.45 -0.30 1.10
C ASP A 145 20.79 -0.16 -0.28
N ALA A 146 20.16 -1.23 -0.76
CA ALA A 146 19.54 -1.25 -2.09
C ALA A 146 18.45 -0.17 -2.26
N ALA A 147 17.70 0.11 -1.20
CA ALA A 147 16.63 1.10 -1.23
C ALA A 147 17.20 2.53 -1.36
N SER A 148 18.32 2.83 -0.70
CA SER A 148 19.05 4.10 -0.86
C SER A 148 19.52 4.34 -2.29
N LEU A 149 20.03 3.32 -2.98
CA LEU A 149 20.48 3.44 -4.37
C LEU A 149 19.29 3.60 -5.34
N ARG A 150 18.18 2.91 -5.11
CA ARG A 150 16.95 3.10 -5.89
C ARG A 150 16.39 4.52 -5.75
N LEU A 151 16.41 5.08 -4.54
CA LEU A 151 16.02 6.47 -4.32
C LEU A 151 16.97 7.43 -5.04
N LEU A 152 18.30 7.18 -5.01
CA LEU A 152 19.26 7.99 -5.76
C LEU A 152 18.99 7.94 -7.26
N GLU A 153 18.69 6.76 -7.81
CA GLU A 153 18.33 6.59 -9.21
C GLU A 153 17.03 7.34 -9.56
N PHE A 154 16.03 7.22 -8.71
CA PHE A 154 14.76 7.91 -8.86
C PHE A 154 14.96 9.44 -8.86
N ALA A 155 15.63 9.98 -7.86
CA ALA A 155 15.93 11.41 -7.75
C ALA A 155 16.72 11.92 -8.97
N ALA A 156 17.73 11.19 -9.41
CA ALA A 156 18.53 11.55 -10.59
C ALA A 156 17.70 11.59 -11.90
N ARG A 157 16.64 10.78 -12.00
CA ARG A 157 15.74 10.78 -13.16
C ARG A 157 14.75 11.94 -13.17
N HIS A 158 14.27 12.36 -12.00
CA HIS A 158 13.14 13.28 -11.86
C HIS A 158 13.56 14.73 -11.60
N THR A 159 14.85 15.00 -11.37
CA THR A 159 15.37 16.34 -11.04
C THR A 159 16.19 16.98 -12.14
N TRP A 160 16.05 16.51 -13.38
CA TRP A 160 16.87 16.95 -14.53
C TRP A 160 16.76 18.45 -14.86
N PHE A 161 15.61 19.06 -14.58
CA PHE A 161 15.35 20.49 -14.82
C PHE A 161 15.40 21.31 -13.53
N GLU A 162 15.85 20.71 -12.42
CA GLU A 162 15.92 21.37 -11.13
C GLU A 162 17.33 21.94 -10.87
N ARG A 163 17.42 22.87 -9.93
CA ARG A 163 18.69 23.42 -9.45
C ARG A 163 19.33 22.49 -8.42
N LEU A 164 19.38 21.19 -8.73
CA LEU A 164 19.81 20.13 -7.83
C LEU A 164 21.00 19.37 -8.41
N LEU A 165 22.07 19.27 -7.63
CA LEU A 165 23.24 18.44 -7.92
C LEU A 165 23.29 17.29 -6.90
N LEU A 166 23.21 16.07 -7.40
CA LEU A 166 23.46 14.86 -6.63
C LEU A 166 24.90 14.41 -6.79
N VAL A 167 25.61 14.18 -5.71
CA VAL A 167 27.02 13.78 -5.70
C VAL A 167 27.18 12.51 -4.87
N GLY A 168 27.52 11.41 -5.52
CA GLY A 168 27.82 10.15 -4.86
C GLY A 168 29.33 9.87 -4.85
N ALA A 169 29.86 9.26 -3.78
CA ALA A 169 31.21 8.77 -3.76
C ALA A 169 31.24 7.28 -3.38
N TYR A 170 32.01 6.47 -4.08
CA TYR A 170 32.13 5.04 -3.80
C TYR A 170 33.50 4.46 -4.21
N ARG A 171 33.80 3.23 -3.74
CA ARG A 171 34.99 2.45 -4.10
C ARG A 171 34.66 1.51 -5.25
N ASP A 172 35.09 1.87 -6.45
CA ASP A 172 34.86 1.11 -7.67
C ASP A 172 35.38 -0.34 -7.61
N VAL A 173 36.61 -0.52 -7.09
CA VAL A 173 37.24 -1.84 -6.96
C VAL A 173 36.40 -2.80 -6.11
N GLU A 174 35.66 -2.31 -5.10
CA GLU A 174 34.82 -3.13 -4.24
C GLU A 174 33.50 -3.48 -4.96
N VAL A 175 32.82 -2.48 -5.53
CA VAL A 175 31.51 -2.65 -6.19
C VAL A 175 31.62 -3.45 -7.50
N ASP A 176 32.73 -3.28 -8.25
CA ASP A 176 32.95 -4.00 -9.52
C ASP A 176 33.36 -5.47 -9.31
N ALA A 177 33.64 -5.87 -8.08
CA ALA A 177 33.97 -7.25 -7.76
C ALA A 177 32.83 -8.21 -8.19
N PRO A 178 33.16 -9.36 -8.81
CA PRO A 178 32.15 -10.33 -9.19
C PRO A 178 31.34 -10.81 -7.98
N GLY A 179 30.00 -10.70 -8.06
CA GLY A 179 29.10 -11.12 -7.00
C GLY A 179 28.81 -10.05 -5.94
N HIS A 180 29.28 -8.81 -6.10
CA HIS A 180 28.90 -7.74 -5.20
C HIS A 180 27.42 -7.39 -5.34
N PRO A 181 26.62 -7.37 -4.25
CA PRO A 181 25.16 -7.23 -4.30
C PRO A 181 24.67 -5.90 -4.90
N LEU A 182 25.46 -4.83 -4.78
CA LEU A 182 25.09 -3.50 -5.27
C LEU A 182 25.48 -3.23 -6.73
N ARG A 183 26.23 -4.13 -7.37
CA ARG A 183 26.76 -3.91 -8.72
C ARG A 183 25.66 -3.60 -9.73
N GLU A 184 24.58 -4.37 -9.72
CA GLU A 184 23.46 -4.18 -10.66
C GLU A 184 22.69 -2.87 -10.41
N LEU A 185 22.70 -2.38 -9.19
CA LEU A 185 22.04 -1.11 -8.81
C LEU A 185 22.92 0.11 -9.14
N VAL A 186 24.24 -0.03 -9.08
CA VAL A 186 25.19 1.06 -9.37
C VAL A 186 25.40 1.25 -10.88
N LEU A 187 25.36 0.20 -11.69
CA LEU A 187 25.52 0.28 -13.14
C LEU A 187 24.58 1.28 -13.84
N PRO A 188 23.26 1.32 -13.56
CA PRO A 188 22.35 2.31 -14.14
C PRO A 188 22.67 3.75 -13.72
N LEU A 189 23.21 3.94 -12.50
CA LEU A 189 23.65 5.24 -12.02
C LEU A 189 24.90 5.72 -12.77
N VAL A 190 25.89 4.85 -12.92
CA VAL A 190 27.13 5.15 -13.68
C VAL A 190 26.81 5.53 -15.13
N ALA A 191 25.86 4.84 -15.77
CA ALA A 191 25.47 5.13 -17.15
C ALA A 191 24.88 6.54 -17.34
N LYS A 192 24.38 7.18 -16.28
CA LYS A 192 23.72 8.49 -16.30
C LYS A 192 24.57 9.58 -15.67
N ALA A 193 25.54 9.22 -14.83
CA ALA A 193 26.32 10.16 -14.05
C ALA A 193 27.52 10.70 -14.83
N THR A 194 27.92 11.93 -14.51
CA THR A 194 29.27 12.38 -14.79
C THR A 194 30.23 11.67 -13.81
N THR A 195 31.02 10.72 -14.30
CA THR A 195 31.94 9.95 -13.45
C THR A 195 33.29 10.64 -13.36
N VAL A 196 33.80 10.84 -12.14
CA VAL A 196 35.10 11.40 -11.82
C VAL A 196 35.96 10.34 -11.10
N THR A 197 36.82 9.68 -11.82
CA THR A 197 37.73 8.66 -11.25
C THR A 197 39.02 9.29 -10.71
N LEU A 198 39.32 9.05 -9.44
CA LEU A 198 40.54 9.51 -8.79
C LEU A 198 41.62 8.43 -8.82
N THR A 199 42.83 8.84 -9.28
CA THR A 199 44.04 8.02 -9.27
C THR A 199 45.06 8.58 -8.29
N GLY A 200 46.15 7.86 -8.06
CA GLY A 200 47.25 8.32 -7.22
C GLY A 200 47.86 9.66 -7.68
N LEU A 201 48.44 10.40 -6.77
CA LEU A 201 49.17 11.65 -7.04
C LEU A 201 50.44 11.37 -7.82
N ALA A 202 50.81 12.29 -8.74
CA ALA A 202 52.07 12.23 -9.45
C ALA A 202 53.28 12.51 -8.49
N PRO A 203 54.49 12.13 -8.83
CA PRO A 203 55.64 12.32 -7.94
C PRO A 203 55.88 13.75 -7.47
N ALA A 204 55.65 14.74 -8.33
CA ALA A 204 55.74 16.16 -7.96
C ALA A 204 54.66 16.57 -6.94
N GLU A 205 53.43 16.03 -7.09
CA GLU A 205 52.31 16.27 -6.17
C GLU A 205 52.52 15.54 -4.84
N VAL A 206 53.18 14.39 -4.85
CA VAL A 206 53.62 13.67 -3.67
C VAL A 206 54.64 14.52 -2.88
N ALA A 207 55.64 15.11 -3.56
CA ALA A 207 56.62 16.03 -2.93
C ALA A 207 55.91 17.23 -2.26
N GLU A 208 54.94 17.86 -2.96
CA GLU A 208 54.15 18.97 -2.41
C GLU A 208 53.35 18.56 -1.20
N LEU A 209 52.69 17.38 -1.22
CA LEU A 209 51.91 16.88 -0.10
C LEU A 209 52.82 16.55 1.11
N MET A 210 53.97 15.96 0.85
CA MET A 210 54.99 15.69 1.88
C MET A 210 55.50 16.97 2.52
N SER A 211 55.86 17.97 1.73
CA SER A 211 56.30 19.27 2.18
C SER A 211 55.29 19.97 3.05
N ARG A 212 54.05 19.99 2.65
CA ARG A 212 52.94 20.57 3.40
C ARG A 212 52.66 19.81 4.71
N THR A 213 52.83 18.49 4.72
CA THR A 213 52.52 17.64 5.88
C THR A 213 53.64 17.66 6.93
N ALA A 214 54.90 17.59 6.45
CA ALA A 214 56.11 17.57 7.30
C ALA A 214 56.64 18.98 7.65
N GLY A 215 56.21 20.01 6.90
CA GLY A 215 56.78 21.37 7.04
C GLY A 215 58.18 21.51 6.50
N THR A 216 58.71 20.53 5.82
CA THR A 216 60.07 20.46 5.26
C THR A 216 60.01 19.88 3.85
N GLU A 217 60.76 20.45 2.93
CA GLU A 217 60.79 19.99 1.54
C GLU A 217 61.57 18.67 1.43
N PRO A 218 60.96 17.59 0.86
CA PRO A 218 61.62 16.32 0.69
C PRO A 218 62.64 16.36 -0.46
N ASP A 219 63.71 15.55 -0.39
CA ASP A 219 64.57 15.29 -1.55
C ASP A 219 63.73 14.66 -2.68
N PRO A 220 63.92 15.05 -3.97
CA PRO A 220 63.21 14.45 -5.09
C PRO A 220 63.34 12.90 -5.18
N ALA A 221 64.46 12.33 -4.81
CA ALA A 221 64.64 10.89 -4.72
C ALA A 221 63.74 10.25 -3.66
N LEU A 222 63.59 10.91 -2.51
CA LEU A 222 62.71 10.50 -1.43
C LEU A 222 61.26 10.58 -1.86
N ALA A 223 60.84 11.65 -2.51
CA ALA A 223 59.46 11.80 -3.02
C ALA A 223 59.14 10.72 -4.08
N ALA A 224 60.05 10.39 -4.97
CA ALA A 224 59.92 9.30 -5.94
C ALA A 224 59.79 7.93 -5.26
N GLU A 225 60.58 7.68 -4.19
CA GLU A 225 60.53 6.45 -3.41
C GLU A 225 59.19 6.32 -2.70
N VAL A 226 58.70 7.41 -2.08
CA VAL A 226 57.40 7.45 -1.42
C VAL A 226 56.26 7.24 -2.42
N HIS A 227 56.35 7.89 -3.60
CA HIS A 227 55.37 7.65 -4.70
C HIS A 227 55.32 6.17 -5.11
N LEU A 228 56.49 5.54 -5.34
CA LEU A 228 56.55 4.14 -5.73
C LEU A 228 55.95 3.19 -4.68
N ARG A 229 56.18 3.48 -3.39
CA ARG A 229 55.71 2.65 -2.26
C ARG A 229 54.24 2.84 -1.97
N THR A 230 53.70 4.05 -2.18
CA THR A 230 52.31 4.41 -1.83
C THR A 230 51.38 4.38 -3.03
N GLY A 231 51.91 4.19 -4.25
CA GLY A 231 51.17 4.37 -5.49
C GLY A 231 50.62 5.80 -5.66
N GLY A 232 51.23 6.77 -4.96
CA GLY A 232 50.73 8.16 -4.95
C GLY A 232 49.44 8.35 -4.15
N ASN A 233 48.99 7.38 -3.40
CA ASN A 233 47.75 7.52 -2.60
C ASN A 233 47.95 8.57 -1.48
N PRO A 234 47.18 9.69 -1.49
CA PRO A 234 47.39 10.82 -0.59
C PRO A 234 47.43 10.45 0.91
N PHE A 235 46.58 9.55 1.33
CA PHE A 235 46.52 9.12 2.70
C PHE A 235 47.86 8.49 3.15
N PHE A 236 48.41 7.63 2.32
CA PHE A 236 49.70 6.97 2.65
C PHE A 236 50.90 7.90 2.53
N VAL A 237 50.84 8.81 1.56
CA VAL A 237 51.83 9.87 1.46
C VAL A 237 51.88 10.72 2.73
N GLU A 238 50.72 11.14 3.24
CA GLU A 238 50.65 11.90 4.50
C GLU A 238 51.14 11.09 5.71
N GLN A 239 50.76 9.82 5.82
CA GLN A 239 51.23 8.98 6.92
C GLN A 239 52.76 8.81 6.87
N THR A 240 53.29 8.57 5.66
CA THR A 240 54.75 8.44 5.46
C THR A 240 55.47 9.74 5.75
N ALA A 241 54.94 10.89 5.33
CA ALA A 241 55.52 12.18 5.61
C ALA A 241 55.61 12.50 7.12
N ARG A 242 54.57 12.14 7.86
CA ARG A 242 54.56 12.30 9.34
C ARG A 242 55.56 11.40 10.04
N LEU A 243 55.76 10.15 9.57
CA LEU A 243 56.81 9.26 10.09
C LEU A 243 58.17 9.78 9.79
N TRP A 244 58.40 10.29 8.57
CA TRP A 244 59.66 10.93 8.16
C TRP A 244 59.95 12.17 9.04
N HIS A 245 58.98 13.03 9.29
CA HIS A 245 59.10 14.17 10.16
C HIS A 245 59.52 13.79 11.60
N SER A 246 59.07 12.63 12.10
CA SER A 246 59.43 12.11 13.42
C SER A 246 60.81 11.45 13.47
N GLY A 247 61.60 11.52 12.38
CA GLY A 247 62.98 10.99 12.32
C GLY A 247 63.07 9.51 11.98
N SER A 248 61.98 8.87 11.62
CA SER A 248 61.97 7.47 11.15
C SER A 248 62.45 7.39 9.70
N PRO A 249 63.44 6.51 9.31
CA PRO A 249 63.80 6.36 7.90
C PRO A 249 62.63 5.83 7.08
N VAL A 250 62.37 6.40 5.87
CA VAL A 250 61.31 6.00 4.95
C VAL A 250 61.50 4.55 4.44
N SER A 251 62.75 4.09 4.39
CA SER A 251 63.11 2.69 4.10
C SER A 251 62.57 1.70 5.14
N ALA A 252 62.18 2.17 6.31
CA ALA A 252 61.51 1.37 7.33
C ALA A 252 59.99 1.26 7.17
N VAL A 253 59.41 2.00 6.21
CA VAL A 253 57.99 1.85 5.83
C VAL A 253 57.89 0.67 4.87
N ALA A 254 57.42 -0.47 5.35
CA ALA A 254 57.20 -1.65 4.53
C ALA A 254 56.23 -1.34 3.34
N PRO A 255 56.32 -1.99 2.23
CA PRO A 255 55.39 -1.83 1.13
C PRO A 255 54.04 -2.37 1.54
N GLY A 256 53.16 -1.48 2.00
CA GLY A 256 51.79 -1.83 2.40
C GLY A 256 51.18 -0.84 3.36
N VAL A 257 49.98 -0.54 3.08
CA VAL A 257 49.07 0.36 3.78
C VAL A 257 48.91 0.02 5.27
N ARG A 258 48.73 -1.26 5.58
CA ARG A 258 48.51 -1.74 6.94
C ARG A 258 49.76 -1.52 7.83
N ASP A 259 50.94 -1.70 7.30
CA ASP A 259 52.18 -1.65 8.08
C ASP A 259 52.52 -0.23 8.54
N ALA A 260 52.26 0.79 7.70
CA ALA A 260 52.48 2.19 8.11
C ALA A 260 51.51 2.63 9.20
N LEU A 261 50.23 2.19 9.09
CA LEU A 261 49.18 2.47 10.08
C LEU A 261 49.47 1.69 11.40
N GLN A 262 49.89 0.43 11.30
CA GLN A 262 50.26 -0.38 12.49
C GLN A 262 51.40 0.20 13.26
N ARG A 263 52.47 0.69 12.60
CA ARG A 263 53.55 1.40 13.26
C ARG A 263 53.07 2.64 13.99
N ARG A 264 52.20 3.40 13.40
CA ARG A 264 51.66 4.59 14.06
C ARG A 264 50.82 4.23 15.27
N LEU A 265 50.02 3.19 15.17
CA LEU A 265 49.25 2.65 16.28
C LEU A 265 50.11 2.09 17.40
N SER A 266 51.26 1.49 17.03
CA SER A 266 52.23 0.98 18.02
C SER A 266 52.96 2.05 18.80
N LEU A 267 52.97 3.30 18.35
CA LEU A 267 53.53 4.45 19.09
C LEU A 267 52.56 5.00 20.13
N LEU A 268 51.28 4.58 20.11
CA LEU A 268 50.28 5.00 21.09
C LEU A 268 50.40 4.18 22.38
N PRO A 269 50.08 4.77 23.53
CA PRO A 269 49.94 4.02 24.79
C PRO A 269 48.95 2.85 24.61
N ALA A 270 49.31 1.68 25.16
CA ALA A 270 48.45 0.47 25.07
C ALA A 270 46.98 0.66 25.48
N PRO A 271 46.64 1.52 26.50
CA PRO A 271 45.25 1.81 26.82
C PRO A 271 44.48 2.49 25.64
N VAL A 272 45.14 3.41 24.91
CA VAL A 272 44.53 4.10 23.77
C VAL A 272 44.28 3.12 22.64
N THR A 273 45.24 2.26 22.35
CA THR A 273 45.15 1.25 21.29
C THR A 273 44.03 0.24 21.59
N ARG A 274 43.92 -0.23 22.86
CA ARG A 274 42.81 -1.12 23.27
C ARG A 274 41.46 -0.43 23.11
N LEU A 275 41.31 0.82 23.56
CA LEU A 275 40.10 1.59 23.44
C LEU A 275 39.69 1.75 21.96
N LEU A 276 40.63 2.01 21.04
CA LEU A 276 40.36 2.11 19.61
C LEU A 276 39.94 0.76 19.01
N THR A 277 40.44 -0.35 19.56
CA THR A 277 39.98 -1.69 19.11
C THR A 277 38.56 -1.94 19.54
N ASP A 278 38.19 -1.57 20.78
CA ASP A 278 36.78 -1.65 21.23
C ASP A 278 35.87 -0.71 20.43
N ALA A 279 36.33 0.51 20.16
CA ALA A 279 35.62 1.45 19.31
C ALA A 279 35.42 0.91 17.87
N ALA A 280 36.42 0.20 17.30
CA ALA A 280 36.35 -0.38 15.97
C ALA A 280 35.24 -1.46 15.84
N VAL A 281 34.95 -2.16 16.95
CA VAL A 281 33.86 -3.13 17.05
C VAL A 281 32.48 -2.44 17.04
N LEU A 282 32.37 -1.29 17.73
CA LEU A 282 31.13 -0.50 17.73
C LEU A 282 30.78 0.03 16.36
N GLY A 283 31.77 0.43 15.56
CA GLY A 283 31.55 0.95 14.21
C GLY A 283 32.43 2.15 13.88
N ARG A 284 32.11 2.83 12.76
CA ARG A 284 32.81 4.06 12.36
C ARG A 284 32.53 5.21 13.32
N GLU A 285 31.28 5.37 13.69
CA GLU A 285 30.83 6.30 14.73
C GLU A 285 30.49 5.51 15.98
N PHE A 286 30.79 6.09 17.13
CA PHE A 286 30.51 5.48 18.43
C PHE A 286 30.29 6.53 19.52
N HIS A 287 29.55 6.13 20.55
CA HIS A 287 29.22 7.01 21.65
C HIS A 287 30.11 6.68 22.87
N ARG A 288 30.71 7.71 23.49
CA ARG A 288 31.65 7.52 24.67
C ARG A 288 31.03 6.77 25.82
N ARG A 289 29.72 6.90 26.09
CA ARG A 289 29.03 6.18 27.17
C ARG A 289 28.94 4.68 26.91
N ILE A 290 28.71 4.30 25.63
CA ILE A 290 28.69 2.88 25.21
C ILE A 290 30.10 2.31 25.35
N LEU A 291 31.12 3.05 24.91
CA LEU A 291 32.51 2.63 25.02
C LEU A 291 32.93 2.51 26.48
N ALA A 292 32.48 3.41 27.37
CA ALA A 292 32.68 3.32 28.81
C ALA A 292 32.04 2.06 29.41
N ALA A 293 30.80 1.77 29.04
CA ALA A 293 30.09 0.55 29.49
C ALA A 293 30.79 -0.72 28.99
N LEU A 294 31.25 -0.74 27.74
CA LEU A 294 31.97 -1.87 27.14
C LEU A 294 33.30 -2.15 27.81
N THR A 295 34.07 -1.10 28.15
CA THR A 295 35.38 -1.23 28.74
C THR A 295 35.36 -1.33 30.27
N GLY A 296 34.23 -1.04 30.88
CA GLY A 296 34.08 -0.92 32.34
C GLY A 296 34.83 0.31 32.94
N ALA A 297 35.32 1.22 32.11
CA ALA A 297 36.06 2.41 32.53
C ALA A 297 35.08 3.60 32.77
N PRO A 298 35.40 4.48 33.73
CA PRO A 298 34.60 5.71 33.89
C PRO A 298 34.65 6.60 32.67
N VAL A 299 33.53 7.27 32.34
CA VAL A 299 33.44 8.18 31.19
C VAL A 299 34.61 9.22 31.14
N PRO A 300 35.00 9.87 32.25
CA PRO A 300 36.14 10.81 32.21
C PRO A 300 37.46 10.17 31.78
N GLU A 301 37.70 8.91 32.09
CA GLU A 301 38.91 8.18 31.66
C GLU A 301 38.84 7.89 30.15
N VAL A 302 37.70 7.45 29.68
CA VAL A 302 37.44 7.26 28.24
C VAL A 302 37.64 8.56 27.48
N ASP A 303 37.13 9.70 27.99
CA ASP A 303 37.34 11.01 27.40
C ASP A 303 38.83 11.40 27.29
N GLN A 304 39.62 11.11 28.31
CA GLN A 304 41.08 11.35 28.27
C GLN A 304 41.79 10.51 27.20
N LEU A 305 41.41 9.24 27.07
CA LEU A 305 41.95 8.36 26.03
C LEU A 305 41.53 8.78 24.64
N LEU A 306 40.26 9.17 24.45
CA LEU A 306 39.73 9.69 23.17
C LEU A 306 40.39 11.03 22.80
N ALA A 307 40.67 11.91 23.78
CA ALA A 307 41.40 13.16 23.53
C ALA A 307 42.82 12.89 23.00
N ARG A 308 43.50 11.85 23.50
CA ARG A 308 44.82 11.41 22.97
C ARG A 308 44.69 10.85 21.55
N ALA A 309 43.66 10.05 21.28
CA ALA A 309 43.38 9.53 19.95
C ALA A 309 43.05 10.65 18.96
N ALA A 310 42.29 11.69 19.40
CA ALA A 310 41.99 12.87 18.63
C ALA A 310 43.23 13.74 18.36
N ALA A 311 44.09 13.95 19.35
CA ALA A 311 45.37 14.64 19.16
C ALA A 311 46.25 13.90 18.15
N ALA A 312 46.19 12.55 18.15
CA ALA A 312 46.82 11.72 17.13
C ALA A 312 46.03 11.71 15.77
N ARG A 313 44.94 12.43 15.64
CA ARG A 313 44.07 12.49 14.44
C ARG A 313 43.58 11.10 13.94
N LEU A 314 43.27 10.22 14.86
CA LEU A 314 42.73 8.88 14.58
C LEU A 314 41.21 8.87 14.75
N VAL A 315 40.71 9.77 15.60
CA VAL A 315 39.28 9.99 15.81
C VAL A 315 38.98 11.49 15.79
N THR A 316 37.74 11.82 15.50
CA THR A 316 37.15 13.18 15.52
C THR A 316 35.94 13.21 16.43
N ALA A 317 35.76 14.28 17.22
CA ALA A 317 34.55 14.50 18.00
C ALA A 317 33.46 15.07 17.10
N LEU A 318 32.24 14.50 17.15
CA LEU A 318 31.07 14.93 16.39
C LEU A 318 30.08 15.77 17.24
N GLY A 319 30.35 15.93 18.53
CA GLY A 319 29.39 16.55 19.46
C GLY A 319 28.52 15.51 20.20
N ASP A 320 27.84 15.94 21.25
CA ASP A 320 26.91 15.14 22.05
C ASP A 320 27.47 13.80 22.58
N GLY A 321 28.77 13.73 22.77
CA GLY A 321 29.46 12.52 23.23
C GLY A 321 29.73 11.49 22.14
N ARG A 322 29.47 11.83 20.87
CA ARG A 322 29.77 10.99 19.70
C ARG A 322 31.15 11.28 19.14
N PHE A 323 31.79 10.24 18.68
CA PHE A 323 33.10 10.26 18.03
C PHE A 323 33.06 9.42 16.76
N ALA A 324 33.89 9.75 15.80
CA ALA A 324 34.10 8.94 14.60
C ALA A 324 35.58 8.67 14.38
N PHE A 325 35.91 7.54 13.75
CA PHE A 325 37.24 7.35 13.20
C PHE A 325 37.50 8.40 12.12
N ALA A 326 38.68 9.04 12.19
CA ALA A 326 39.07 10.07 11.23
C ALA A 326 39.20 9.48 9.80
N HIS A 327 39.42 8.18 9.68
CA HIS A 327 39.48 7.44 8.44
C HIS A 327 39.11 5.97 8.67
N ASP A 328 38.30 5.38 7.77
CA ASP A 328 37.84 3.99 7.90
C ASP A 328 38.99 2.97 7.95
N LEU A 329 40.05 3.21 7.22
CA LEU A 329 41.22 2.34 7.27
C LEU A 329 41.78 2.13 8.69
N VAL A 330 41.59 3.12 9.59
CA VAL A 330 42.02 2.98 11.01
C VAL A 330 41.16 1.96 11.72
N ARG A 331 39.81 2.06 11.48
CA ARG A 331 38.84 1.11 12.02
C ARG A 331 39.05 -0.28 11.45
N GLU A 332 39.11 -0.38 10.11
CA GLU A 332 39.30 -1.64 9.40
C GLU A 332 40.59 -2.35 9.85
N SER A 333 41.70 -1.60 9.99
CA SER A 333 42.98 -2.14 10.49
C SER A 333 42.84 -2.69 11.91
N ARG A 334 42.15 -1.96 12.80
CA ARG A 334 41.95 -2.41 14.20
C ARG A 334 41.04 -3.64 14.28
N TYR A 335 39.98 -3.63 13.50
CA TYR A 335 39.04 -4.75 13.45
C TYR A 335 39.67 -6.01 12.82
N ALA A 336 40.45 -5.86 11.76
CA ALA A 336 41.10 -6.97 11.06
C ALA A 336 42.24 -7.65 11.85
N GLU A 337 42.76 -6.99 12.92
CA GLU A 337 43.72 -7.62 13.84
C GLU A 337 43.05 -8.62 14.79
N LEU A 338 41.75 -8.57 14.93
CA LEU A 338 41.00 -9.46 15.78
C LEU A 338 40.83 -10.83 15.12
N GLY A 339 41.19 -11.87 15.83
CA GLY A 339 40.85 -13.22 15.41
C GLY A 339 39.37 -13.50 15.55
N PRO A 340 38.81 -14.47 14.79
CA PRO A 340 37.36 -14.74 14.78
C PRO A 340 36.72 -14.96 16.14
N ALA A 341 37.42 -15.62 17.08
CA ALA A 341 36.92 -15.82 18.43
C ALA A 341 36.88 -14.52 19.24
N GLU A 342 37.85 -13.63 19.03
CA GLU A 342 37.89 -12.33 19.71
C GLU A 342 36.80 -11.40 19.19
N VAL A 343 36.55 -11.41 17.87
CA VAL A 343 35.44 -10.71 17.24
C VAL A 343 34.13 -11.10 17.92
N ARG A 344 33.83 -12.39 17.99
CA ARG A 344 32.58 -12.87 18.61
C ARG A 344 32.46 -12.39 20.08
N ARG A 345 33.53 -12.58 20.89
CA ARG A 345 33.49 -12.15 22.28
C ARG A 345 33.23 -10.65 22.44
N ARG A 346 33.84 -9.82 21.59
CA ARG A 346 33.70 -8.36 21.68
C ARG A 346 32.29 -7.93 21.25
N HIS A 347 31.75 -8.52 20.21
CA HIS A 347 30.36 -8.26 19.84
C HIS A 347 29.39 -8.71 20.95
N ALA A 348 29.63 -9.86 21.60
CA ALA A 348 28.83 -10.30 22.72
C ALA A 348 28.96 -9.32 23.92
N ALA A 349 30.16 -8.82 24.18
CA ALA A 349 30.36 -7.82 25.24
C ALA A 349 29.53 -6.54 25.02
N VAL A 350 29.38 -6.09 23.77
CA VAL A 350 28.50 -4.95 23.44
C VAL A 350 27.04 -5.27 23.77
N VAL A 351 26.57 -6.44 23.39
CA VAL A 351 25.18 -6.86 23.70
C VAL A 351 24.97 -6.89 25.22
N HIS A 352 25.88 -7.53 25.97
CA HIS A 352 25.79 -7.63 27.43
C HIS A 352 25.88 -6.27 28.11
N ALA A 353 26.75 -5.36 27.62
CA ALA A 353 26.85 -4.00 28.17
C ALA A 353 25.54 -3.19 27.96
N LEU A 354 24.89 -3.35 26.84
CA LEU A 354 23.59 -2.70 26.54
C LEU A 354 22.46 -3.33 27.35
N ASP A 355 22.48 -4.65 27.56
CA ASP A 355 21.49 -5.33 28.41
C ASP A 355 21.64 -4.93 29.90
N ALA A 356 22.87 -4.68 30.35
CA ALA A 356 23.15 -4.22 31.72
C ALA A 356 22.84 -2.72 31.96
N ALA A 357 22.76 -1.91 30.88
CA ALA A 357 22.52 -0.48 30.93
C ALA A 357 21.42 -0.03 29.94
N PRO A 358 20.14 -0.27 30.28
CA PRO A 358 19.02 0.04 29.38
C PRO A 358 18.91 1.51 28.94
N ASP A 359 19.45 2.43 29.74
CA ASP A 359 19.51 3.87 29.45
C ASP A 359 20.46 4.22 28.27
N LEU A 360 21.30 3.27 27.85
CA LEU A 360 22.15 3.40 26.67
C LEU A 360 21.49 2.90 25.39
N VAL A 361 20.43 2.12 25.51
CA VAL A 361 19.71 1.53 24.34
C VAL A 361 19.24 2.59 23.35
N PRO A 362 18.70 3.75 23.77
CA PRO A 362 18.30 4.82 22.81
C PRO A 362 19.45 5.46 22.03
N LEU A 363 20.70 5.18 22.41
CA LEU A 363 21.89 5.69 21.72
C LEU A 363 22.38 4.76 20.61
N VAL A 364 21.72 3.60 20.41
CA VAL A 364 22.09 2.56 19.44
C VAL A 364 20.86 2.15 18.63
N PHE A 365 21.00 2.06 17.33
CA PHE A 365 19.92 1.58 16.48
C PHE A 365 19.58 0.11 16.74
N ALA A 366 18.33 -0.27 16.52
CA ALA A 366 17.90 -1.67 16.64
C ALA A 366 18.73 -2.60 15.73
N ALA A 367 19.00 -2.14 14.52
CA ALA A 367 19.82 -2.85 13.54
C ALA A 367 21.28 -3.09 14.02
N ASP A 368 21.92 -2.09 14.65
CA ASP A 368 23.26 -2.27 15.20
C ASP A 368 23.29 -3.30 16.34
N ARG A 369 22.30 -3.26 17.21
CA ARG A 369 22.16 -4.24 18.31
C ARG A 369 21.98 -5.65 17.74
N ALA A 370 21.14 -5.80 16.74
CA ALA A 370 20.91 -7.05 16.03
C ALA A 370 22.20 -7.56 15.35
N ARG A 371 22.95 -6.66 14.72
CA ARG A 371 24.26 -6.97 14.12
C ARG A 371 25.25 -7.50 15.15
N HIS A 372 25.39 -6.80 16.29
CA HIS A 372 26.29 -7.27 17.36
C HIS A 372 25.86 -8.65 17.86
N ALA A 373 24.56 -8.88 18.04
CA ALA A 373 24.05 -10.18 18.45
C ALA A 373 24.31 -11.29 17.43
N TYR A 374 24.14 -10.98 16.13
CA TYR A 374 24.40 -11.93 15.04
C TYR A 374 25.90 -12.30 14.94
N LEU A 375 26.78 -11.27 14.95
CA LEU A 375 28.23 -11.45 14.84
C LEU A 375 28.86 -12.05 16.11
N ALA A 376 28.22 -11.93 17.25
CA ALA A 376 28.61 -12.60 18.48
C ALA A 376 28.55 -14.13 18.36
N GLY A 377 27.76 -14.66 17.43
CA GLY A 377 27.57 -16.08 17.27
C GLY A 377 27.03 -16.71 18.57
N ASP A 378 27.63 -17.79 18.99
CA ASP A 378 27.18 -18.57 20.17
C ASP A 378 27.64 -17.96 21.50
N GLU A 379 28.35 -16.84 21.51
CA GLU A 379 28.70 -16.08 22.72
C GLU A 379 27.50 -15.30 23.30
N VAL A 380 26.42 -15.12 22.51
CA VAL A 380 25.14 -14.61 22.96
C VAL A 380 24.11 -15.74 22.85
N GLU A 381 23.26 -15.85 23.85
CA GLU A 381 22.21 -16.85 23.84
C GLU A 381 21.36 -16.77 22.53
N PRO A 382 21.17 -17.90 21.83
CA PRO A 382 20.47 -17.90 20.54
C PRO A 382 19.08 -17.26 20.56
N ALA A 383 18.30 -17.52 21.61
CA ALA A 383 16.97 -16.94 21.77
C ALA A 383 17.05 -15.41 21.92
N ARG A 384 18.05 -14.89 22.65
CA ARG A 384 18.29 -13.45 22.79
C ARG A 384 18.70 -12.82 21.46
N ALA A 385 19.60 -13.46 20.73
CA ALA A 385 20.06 -13.00 19.43
C ALA A 385 18.89 -12.94 18.42
N ALA A 386 18.09 -13.98 18.34
CA ALA A 386 16.89 -14.00 17.50
C ALA A 386 15.88 -12.90 17.89
N GLY A 387 15.67 -12.67 19.19
CA GLY A 387 14.80 -11.58 19.67
C GLY A 387 15.27 -10.19 19.26
N LEU A 388 16.58 -9.91 19.31
CA LEU A 388 17.15 -8.64 18.86
C LEU A 388 17.02 -8.46 17.34
N LEU A 389 17.17 -9.52 16.57
CA LEU A 389 16.99 -9.52 15.11
C LEU A 389 15.53 -9.30 14.72
N VAL A 390 14.56 -9.91 15.43
CA VAL A 390 13.13 -9.66 15.24
C VAL A 390 12.79 -8.21 15.57
N ALA A 391 13.36 -7.63 16.64
CA ALA A 391 13.15 -6.23 16.96
C ALA A 391 13.67 -5.29 15.85
N ALA A 392 14.83 -5.61 15.25
CA ALA A 392 15.36 -4.87 14.12
C ALA A 392 14.49 -5.04 12.86
N ALA A 393 13.96 -6.25 12.62
CA ALA A 393 13.05 -6.49 11.50
C ALA A 393 11.78 -5.65 11.60
N ARG A 394 11.19 -5.56 12.79
CA ARG A 394 10.02 -4.72 13.06
C ARG A 394 10.33 -3.23 12.90
N ASP A 395 11.47 -2.78 13.42
CA ASP A 395 11.92 -1.39 13.26
C ASP A 395 12.16 -1.03 11.76
N ALA A 396 12.75 -1.95 10.99
CA ALA A 396 12.92 -1.78 9.54
C ALA A 396 11.57 -1.72 8.81
N SER A 397 10.65 -2.62 9.13
CA SER A 397 9.29 -2.61 8.58
C SER A 397 8.56 -1.30 8.89
N ALA A 398 8.66 -0.80 10.11
CA ALA A 398 8.08 0.49 10.50
C ALA A 398 8.65 1.68 9.70
N ARG A 399 9.87 1.57 9.18
CA ARG A 399 10.53 2.57 8.32
C ARG A 399 10.38 2.29 6.83
N LEU A 400 9.57 1.30 6.45
CA LEU A 400 9.33 0.90 5.06
C LEU A 400 10.53 0.25 4.36
N ALA A 401 11.54 -0.15 5.12
CA ALA A 401 12.70 -0.87 4.62
C ALA A 401 12.40 -2.39 4.58
N ASN A 402 11.44 -2.78 3.75
CA ASN A 402 10.89 -4.14 3.73
C ASN A 402 11.95 -5.21 3.44
N GLU A 403 12.89 -4.95 2.51
CA GLU A 403 13.98 -5.87 2.18
C GLU A 403 14.94 -6.06 3.37
N GLU A 404 15.23 -4.99 4.12
CA GLU A 404 16.01 -5.04 5.35
C GLU A 404 15.28 -5.84 6.42
N SER A 405 13.95 -5.62 6.56
CA SER A 405 13.10 -6.38 7.48
C SER A 405 13.15 -7.88 7.18
N VAL A 406 12.97 -8.28 5.92
CA VAL A 406 13.11 -9.68 5.47
C VAL A 406 14.51 -10.21 5.79
N GLY A 407 15.57 -9.42 5.53
CA GLY A 407 16.95 -9.79 5.85
C GLY A 407 17.16 -10.06 7.34
N HIS A 408 16.61 -9.22 8.21
CA HIS A 408 16.67 -9.42 9.65
C HIS A 408 15.86 -10.64 10.12
N TYR A 409 14.67 -10.88 9.58
CA TYR A 409 13.89 -12.09 9.88
C TYR A 409 14.60 -13.37 9.43
N ARG A 410 15.24 -13.39 8.24
CA ARG A 410 16.05 -14.54 7.80
C ARG A 410 17.18 -14.85 8.77
N ARG A 411 17.95 -13.83 9.20
CA ARG A 411 19.01 -13.99 10.20
C ARG A 411 18.44 -14.41 11.57
N ALA A 412 17.27 -13.91 11.95
CA ALA A 412 16.57 -14.34 13.14
C ALA A 412 16.22 -15.84 13.08
N LEU A 413 15.76 -16.31 11.93
CA LEU A 413 15.43 -17.71 11.70
C LEU A 413 16.66 -18.61 11.77
N GLU A 414 17.82 -18.15 11.27
CA GLU A 414 19.10 -18.83 11.39
C GLU A 414 19.54 -18.99 12.86
N ARG A 415 19.26 -17.96 13.70
CA ARG A 415 19.64 -17.94 15.11
C ARG A 415 18.60 -18.60 16.04
N ALA A 416 17.37 -18.75 15.60
CA ALA A 416 16.30 -19.37 16.38
C ALA A 416 16.56 -20.87 16.56
N ALA A 417 17.22 -21.23 17.65
CA ALA A 417 17.55 -22.61 17.97
C ALA A 417 16.37 -23.35 18.63
N GLU A 418 15.55 -22.66 19.41
CA GLU A 418 14.38 -23.22 20.05
C GLU A 418 13.26 -23.44 19.03
N PRO A 419 12.67 -24.66 18.92
CA PRO A 419 11.66 -24.95 17.93
C PRO A 419 10.44 -23.99 17.98
N ARG A 420 9.98 -23.62 19.19
CA ARG A 420 8.88 -22.68 19.37
C ARG A 420 9.22 -21.30 18.77
N GLN A 421 10.37 -20.75 19.11
CA GLN A 421 10.83 -19.48 18.57
C GLN A 421 11.01 -19.52 17.05
N ARG A 422 11.54 -20.66 16.56
CA ARG A 422 11.74 -20.86 15.11
C ARG A 422 10.43 -20.80 14.33
N VAL A 423 9.37 -21.44 14.84
CA VAL A 423 8.03 -21.36 14.22
C VAL A 423 7.52 -19.94 14.21
N VAL A 424 7.60 -19.23 15.35
CA VAL A 424 7.12 -17.84 15.44
C VAL A 424 7.85 -16.94 14.45
N VAL A 425 9.17 -17.03 14.39
CA VAL A 425 9.99 -16.22 13.45
C VAL A 425 9.68 -16.58 12.00
N ALA A 426 9.46 -17.87 11.69
CA ALA A 426 9.09 -18.30 10.35
C ALA A 426 7.70 -17.77 9.93
N LEU A 427 6.73 -17.77 10.83
CA LEU A 427 5.41 -17.18 10.57
C LEU A 427 5.47 -15.67 10.33
N ASP A 428 6.27 -14.94 11.13
CA ASP A 428 6.49 -13.50 10.97
C ASP A 428 7.23 -13.21 9.63
N LEU A 429 8.25 -14.02 9.27
CA LEU A 429 8.95 -13.93 7.98
C LEU A 429 8.01 -14.18 6.79
N GLY A 430 7.22 -15.27 6.83
CA GLY A 430 6.27 -15.59 5.78
C GLY A 430 5.24 -14.49 5.58
N THR A 431 4.74 -13.91 6.68
CA THR A 431 3.83 -12.74 6.64
C THR A 431 4.49 -11.54 5.98
N MET A 432 5.78 -11.27 6.28
CA MET A 432 6.51 -10.16 5.69
C MET A 432 6.79 -10.36 4.20
N LEU A 433 7.14 -11.59 3.79
CA LEU A 433 7.36 -11.96 2.40
C LEU A 433 6.08 -11.82 1.56
N SER A 434 4.94 -12.28 2.09
CA SER A 434 3.64 -12.12 1.40
C SER A 434 3.28 -10.64 1.22
N ARG A 435 3.55 -9.80 2.22
CA ARG A 435 3.38 -8.33 2.11
C ARG A 435 4.31 -7.70 1.08
N CYS A 436 5.47 -8.29 0.82
CA CYS A 436 6.39 -7.87 -0.24
C CYS A 436 6.00 -8.41 -1.63
N GLY A 437 4.95 -9.23 -1.73
CA GLY A 437 4.52 -9.87 -2.98
C GLY A 437 5.35 -11.09 -3.36
N ASP A 438 6.21 -11.60 -2.47
CA ASP A 438 6.98 -12.83 -2.67
C ASP A 438 6.23 -14.03 -2.09
N ASP A 439 5.08 -14.32 -2.70
CA ASP A 439 4.18 -15.38 -2.23
C ASP A 439 4.80 -16.78 -2.34
N GLU A 440 5.70 -17.02 -3.30
CA GLU A 440 6.35 -18.31 -3.48
C GLU A 440 7.28 -18.62 -2.29
N GLU A 441 8.14 -17.67 -1.92
CA GLU A 441 9.02 -17.85 -0.75
C GLU A 441 8.21 -17.84 0.56
N ALA A 442 7.18 -16.99 0.66
CA ALA A 442 6.29 -16.95 1.81
C ALA A 442 5.67 -18.34 2.10
N TRP A 443 5.13 -18.98 1.06
CA TRP A 443 4.56 -20.33 1.20
C TRP A 443 5.60 -21.37 1.56
N ARG A 444 6.81 -21.29 1.02
CA ARG A 444 7.88 -22.21 1.41
C ARG A 444 8.20 -22.11 2.92
N VAL A 445 8.29 -20.90 3.43
CA VAL A 445 8.54 -20.64 4.85
C VAL A 445 7.36 -21.05 5.73
N PHE A 446 6.13 -20.82 5.28
CA PHE A 446 4.93 -21.30 5.98
C PHE A 446 4.86 -22.84 6.02
N ASP A 447 5.18 -23.54 4.93
CA ASP A 447 5.23 -25.00 4.90
C ASP A 447 6.25 -25.57 5.91
N GLU A 448 7.44 -24.94 6.01
CA GLU A 448 8.45 -25.32 6.99
C GLU A 448 7.93 -25.11 8.43
N ALA A 449 7.29 -23.96 8.69
CA ALA A 449 6.69 -23.66 10.00
C ALA A 449 5.58 -24.65 10.35
N VAL A 450 4.70 -24.99 9.38
CA VAL A 450 3.61 -25.96 9.56
C VAL A 450 4.15 -27.35 9.81
N ALA A 451 5.19 -27.77 9.07
CA ALA A 451 5.81 -29.07 9.30
C ALA A 451 6.37 -29.16 10.73
N LEU A 452 7.09 -28.12 11.16
CA LEU A 452 7.69 -28.10 12.50
C LEU A 452 6.62 -28.04 13.60
N VAL A 453 5.57 -27.24 13.47
CA VAL A 453 4.52 -27.13 14.48
C VAL A 453 3.71 -28.43 14.65
N ARG A 454 3.59 -29.23 13.59
CA ARG A 454 2.93 -30.54 13.67
C ARG A 454 3.75 -31.58 14.45
N GLU A 455 5.08 -31.41 14.48
CA GLU A 455 5.98 -32.27 15.26
C GLU A 455 6.01 -31.87 16.75
N LEU A 456 5.64 -30.60 17.04
CA LEU A 456 5.61 -30.09 18.40
C LEU A 456 4.24 -30.36 19.04
N ASP A 457 4.27 -30.82 20.30
CA ASP A 457 3.05 -31.02 21.10
C ASP A 457 2.68 -29.69 21.80
N ASP A 458 2.48 -28.62 20.99
CA ASP A 458 2.19 -27.25 21.44
C ASP A 458 0.92 -26.74 20.76
N ASP A 459 -0.18 -26.83 21.48
CA ASP A 459 -1.49 -26.46 20.99
C ASP A 459 -1.63 -24.95 20.74
N ALA A 460 -0.95 -24.10 21.54
CA ALA A 460 -0.96 -22.67 21.38
C ALA A 460 -0.22 -22.26 20.09
N LEU A 461 0.92 -22.88 19.84
CA LEU A 461 1.71 -22.61 18.64
C LEU A 461 1.01 -23.10 17.37
N LEU A 462 0.31 -24.24 17.46
CA LEU A 462 -0.53 -24.75 16.37
C LEU A 462 -1.68 -23.78 16.06
N ALA A 463 -2.33 -23.25 17.09
CA ALA A 463 -3.37 -22.24 16.94
C ALA A 463 -2.82 -20.94 16.31
N ARG A 464 -1.65 -20.49 16.73
CA ARG A 464 -0.98 -19.32 16.13
C ARG A 464 -0.70 -19.54 14.64
N ALA A 465 -0.14 -20.67 14.27
CA ALA A 465 0.14 -20.99 12.86
C ALA A 465 -1.16 -21.00 12.03
N ALA A 466 -2.21 -21.69 12.50
CA ALA A 466 -3.50 -21.75 11.83
C ALA A 466 -4.14 -20.37 11.65
N LEU A 467 -4.14 -19.54 12.70
CA LEU A 467 -4.68 -18.18 12.68
C LEU A 467 -3.84 -17.25 11.80
N THR A 468 -2.50 -17.37 11.79
CA THR A 468 -1.63 -16.58 10.92
C THR A 468 -1.91 -16.89 9.45
N LEU A 469 -1.96 -18.15 9.07
CA LEU A 469 -2.23 -18.55 7.68
C LEU A 469 -3.64 -18.10 7.24
N SER A 470 -4.64 -18.24 8.10
CA SER A 470 -6.02 -17.81 7.77
C SER A 470 -6.16 -16.31 7.52
N ARG A 471 -5.26 -15.49 8.08
CA ARG A 471 -5.28 -14.02 7.94
C ARG A 471 -4.37 -13.50 6.83
N THR A 472 -3.30 -14.22 6.51
CA THR A 472 -2.22 -13.73 5.64
C THR A 472 -2.23 -14.40 4.27
N ALA A 473 -2.79 -15.59 4.15
CA ALA A 473 -2.78 -16.34 2.90
C ALA A 473 -3.57 -15.60 1.82
N PRO A 474 -3.01 -15.43 0.60
CA PRO A 474 -3.75 -14.90 -0.54
C PRO A 474 -5.05 -15.65 -0.75
N ALA A 475 -6.12 -14.92 -1.09
CA ALA A 475 -7.46 -15.49 -1.27
C ALA A 475 -7.43 -16.64 -2.30
N GLY A 476 -7.80 -17.84 -1.84
CA GLY A 476 -7.87 -19.05 -2.69
C GLY A 476 -6.61 -19.92 -2.74
N ALA A 477 -5.48 -19.48 -2.17
CA ALA A 477 -4.27 -20.30 -2.15
C ALA A 477 -4.29 -21.29 -0.97
N ARG A 478 -4.13 -22.59 -1.27
CA ARG A 478 -4.00 -23.67 -0.27
C ARG A 478 -5.08 -23.69 0.83
N LEU A 479 -6.33 -23.42 0.46
CA LEU A 479 -7.48 -23.43 1.37
C LEU A 479 -7.60 -24.75 2.15
N ASP A 480 -7.28 -25.88 1.52
CA ASP A 480 -7.31 -27.19 2.17
C ASP A 480 -6.34 -27.29 3.34
N LEU A 481 -5.09 -26.80 3.18
CA LEU A 481 -4.08 -26.79 4.23
C LEU A 481 -4.51 -25.89 5.41
N THR A 482 -4.97 -24.69 5.10
CA THR A 482 -5.40 -23.72 6.11
C THR A 482 -6.61 -24.25 6.88
N SER A 483 -7.58 -24.82 6.17
CA SER A 483 -8.77 -25.42 6.76
C SER A 483 -8.42 -26.62 7.67
N ASP A 484 -7.53 -27.51 7.21
CA ASP A 484 -7.05 -28.65 7.99
C ASP A 484 -6.35 -28.21 9.29
N LEU A 485 -5.49 -27.18 9.21
CA LEU A 485 -4.82 -26.63 10.39
C LEU A 485 -5.80 -26.00 11.38
N LEU A 486 -6.78 -25.23 10.90
CA LEU A 486 -7.80 -24.61 11.76
C LEU A 486 -8.63 -25.68 12.49
N VAL A 487 -9.09 -26.69 11.76
CA VAL A 487 -9.86 -27.81 12.34
C VAL A 487 -9.00 -28.58 13.34
N THR A 488 -7.77 -28.93 12.97
CA THR A 488 -6.85 -29.69 13.84
C THR A 488 -6.55 -28.92 15.13
N ALA A 489 -6.21 -27.63 15.02
CA ALA A 489 -5.93 -26.80 16.18
C ALA A 489 -7.17 -26.65 17.08
N HIS A 490 -8.35 -26.49 16.49
CA HIS A 490 -9.60 -26.43 17.23
C HIS A 490 -9.91 -27.75 17.95
N GLU A 491 -9.78 -28.90 17.26
CA GLU A 491 -10.02 -30.20 17.88
C GLU A 491 -9.08 -30.48 19.06
N ARG A 492 -7.82 -30.04 18.96
CA ARG A 492 -6.85 -30.20 20.05
C ARG A 492 -7.19 -29.32 21.25
N LEU A 493 -7.62 -28.08 21.06
CA LEU A 493 -7.92 -27.11 22.12
C LEU A 493 -9.33 -27.21 22.69
N ALA A 494 -10.30 -27.59 21.89
CA ALA A 494 -11.73 -27.61 22.28
C ALA A 494 -12.34 -29.03 22.32
N GLY A 495 -11.64 -30.00 21.79
CA GLY A 495 -12.17 -31.33 21.53
C GLY A 495 -12.98 -31.43 20.25
N LYS A 496 -13.26 -32.63 19.79
CA LYS A 496 -14.02 -32.85 18.57
C LYS A 496 -15.48 -32.44 18.76
N PRO A 497 -16.03 -31.53 17.95
CA PRO A 497 -17.40 -31.07 18.09
C PRO A 497 -18.40 -32.23 17.81
N ALA A 498 -19.53 -32.25 18.52
CA ALA A 498 -20.57 -33.27 18.33
C ALA A 498 -21.26 -33.14 16.96
N GLU A 499 -21.34 -31.93 16.41
CA GLU A 499 -21.86 -31.62 15.07
C GLU A 499 -20.81 -30.86 14.29
N PRO A 500 -20.74 -31.04 12.95
CA PRO A 500 -19.83 -30.26 12.12
C PRO A 500 -20.06 -28.74 12.25
N LEU A 501 -19.00 -28.00 12.60
CA LEU A 501 -19.02 -26.55 12.66
C LEU A 501 -18.63 -25.97 11.31
N SER A 502 -19.12 -24.78 10.97
CA SER A 502 -18.59 -24.03 9.85
C SER A 502 -17.14 -23.59 10.15
N LEU A 503 -16.33 -23.45 9.11
CA LEU A 503 -14.92 -23.05 9.25
C LEU A 503 -14.78 -21.73 10.00
N ASP A 504 -15.66 -20.79 9.74
CA ASP A 504 -15.74 -19.51 10.44
C ASP A 504 -15.93 -19.67 11.95
N ARG A 505 -16.80 -20.59 12.34
CA ARG A 505 -17.07 -20.86 13.75
C ARG A 505 -15.87 -21.54 14.41
N VAL A 506 -15.26 -22.49 13.72
CA VAL A 506 -14.01 -23.12 14.14
C VAL A 506 -12.92 -22.09 14.39
N THR A 507 -12.71 -21.17 13.44
CA THR A 507 -11.68 -20.13 13.54
C THR A 507 -11.95 -19.19 14.71
N LEU A 508 -13.20 -18.79 14.91
CA LEU A 508 -13.60 -17.89 16.01
C LEU A 508 -13.41 -18.55 17.38
N GLU A 509 -13.85 -19.81 17.53
CA GLU A 509 -13.69 -20.57 18.78
C GLU A 509 -12.21 -20.82 19.07
N LEU A 510 -11.41 -21.12 18.02
CA LEU A 510 -9.96 -21.27 18.12
C LEU A 510 -9.29 -20.02 18.65
N ALA A 511 -9.58 -18.85 18.05
CA ALA A 511 -9.03 -17.57 18.51
C ALA A 511 -9.40 -17.27 19.98
N ALA A 512 -10.63 -17.60 20.37
CA ALA A 512 -11.07 -17.44 21.76
C ALA A 512 -10.31 -18.32 22.74
N ARG A 513 -10.06 -19.59 22.37
CA ARG A 513 -9.28 -20.54 23.20
C ARG A 513 -7.80 -20.16 23.27
N ALA A 514 -7.21 -19.79 22.14
CA ALA A 514 -5.84 -19.32 22.10
C ALA A 514 -5.60 -18.09 22.99
N ALA A 515 -6.56 -17.14 23.01
CA ALA A 515 -6.48 -15.99 23.92
C ALA A 515 -6.54 -16.37 25.41
N VAL A 516 -7.27 -17.40 25.78
CA VAL A 516 -7.27 -17.92 27.15
C VAL A 516 -5.90 -18.49 27.52
N LEU A 517 -5.35 -19.33 26.64
CA LEU A 517 -4.01 -19.92 26.85
C LEU A 517 -2.92 -18.85 26.96
N ALA A 518 -2.96 -17.82 26.12
CA ALA A 518 -1.98 -16.74 26.16
C ALA A 518 -2.04 -15.95 27.48
N ARG A 519 -3.25 -15.72 28.04
CA ARG A 519 -3.40 -15.11 29.36
C ARG A 519 -2.81 -15.95 30.48
N ASP A 520 -3.04 -17.25 30.44
CA ASP A 520 -2.55 -18.20 31.44
C ASP A 520 -1.03 -18.38 31.35
N GLY A 521 -0.46 -18.20 30.15
CA GLY A 521 0.97 -18.32 29.90
C GLY A 521 1.79 -17.03 30.17
N ASP A 522 1.15 -15.91 30.54
CA ASP A 522 1.78 -14.60 30.77
C ASP A 522 2.62 -14.12 29.56
N ASP A 523 2.17 -14.47 28.35
CA ASP A 523 2.81 -14.08 27.07
C ASP A 523 2.05 -12.92 26.45
N ASP A 524 2.54 -11.71 26.70
CA ASP A 524 1.92 -10.47 26.22
C ASP A 524 1.85 -10.37 24.69
N GLN A 525 2.83 -10.93 23.98
CA GLN A 525 2.85 -10.88 22.49
C GLN A 525 1.80 -11.83 21.91
N GLU A 526 1.74 -13.04 22.43
CA GLU A 526 0.76 -14.02 22.02
C GLU A 526 -0.66 -13.56 22.36
N LEU A 527 -0.82 -12.96 23.54
CA LEU A 527 -2.10 -12.39 23.95
C LEU A 527 -2.55 -11.26 23.02
N SER A 528 -1.66 -10.34 22.66
CA SER A 528 -1.97 -9.27 21.71
C SER A 528 -2.40 -9.84 20.36
N PHE A 529 -1.65 -10.79 19.81
CA PHE A 529 -1.96 -11.44 18.54
C PHE A 529 -3.34 -12.12 18.56
N THR A 530 -3.62 -12.90 19.60
CA THR A 530 -4.87 -13.67 19.69
C THR A 530 -6.09 -12.80 19.96
N LEU A 531 -5.94 -11.71 20.72
CA LEU A 531 -7.01 -10.72 20.94
C LEU A 531 -7.37 -9.99 19.65
N TRP A 532 -6.36 -9.58 18.84
CA TRP A 532 -6.61 -8.98 17.54
C TRP A 532 -7.26 -9.96 16.56
N ALA A 533 -6.75 -11.20 16.48
CA ALA A 533 -7.35 -12.22 15.64
C ALA A 533 -8.83 -12.45 16.01
N ARG A 534 -9.14 -12.50 17.30
CA ARG A 534 -10.51 -12.66 17.78
C ARG A 534 -11.38 -11.44 17.46
N HIS A 535 -10.85 -10.23 17.63
CA HIS A 535 -11.57 -8.98 17.32
C HIS A 535 -11.99 -8.97 15.83
N ASP A 536 -11.07 -9.25 14.92
CA ASP A 536 -11.31 -9.24 13.48
C ASP A 536 -12.31 -10.33 13.06
N LEU A 537 -12.17 -11.54 13.62
CA LEU A 537 -13.05 -12.67 13.36
C LEU A 537 -14.47 -12.49 13.91
N LEU A 538 -14.65 -11.65 14.92
CA LEU A 538 -15.96 -11.34 15.49
C LEU A 538 -16.75 -10.32 14.68
N TRP A 539 -16.12 -9.63 13.68
CA TRP A 539 -16.79 -8.56 12.97
C TRP A 539 -18.14 -8.98 12.39
N GLY A 540 -19.16 -8.15 12.61
CA GLY A 540 -20.53 -8.37 12.15
C GLY A 540 -21.58 -8.09 13.23
N PRO A 541 -22.87 -8.05 12.86
CA PRO A 541 -23.96 -7.72 13.78
C PRO A 541 -23.98 -8.61 15.03
N GLY A 542 -24.28 -8.01 16.18
CA GLY A 542 -24.32 -8.71 17.47
C GLY A 542 -22.99 -8.86 18.20
N SER A 543 -21.87 -8.42 17.58
CA SER A 543 -20.52 -8.60 18.15
C SER A 543 -20.00 -7.36 18.89
N ALA A 544 -20.63 -6.23 18.77
CA ALA A 544 -20.13 -4.93 19.20
C ALA A 544 -19.74 -4.88 20.69
N ARG A 545 -20.51 -5.49 21.58
CA ARG A 545 -20.19 -5.56 23.03
C ARG A 545 -18.92 -6.35 23.33
N GLU A 546 -18.72 -7.45 22.62
CA GLU A 546 -17.51 -8.25 22.80
C GLU A 546 -16.29 -7.54 22.21
N ARG A 547 -16.43 -6.89 21.07
CA ARG A 547 -15.36 -6.08 20.47
C ARG A 547 -14.99 -4.87 21.35
N GLU A 548 -15.94 -4.23 22.03
CA GLU A 548 -15.66 -3.20 23.03
C GLU A 548 -14.76 -3.74 24.15
N ARG A 549 -15.05 -4.95 24.69
CA ARG A 549 -14.22 -5.56 25.74
C ARG A 549 -12.82 -5.91 25.25
N LEU A 550 -12.74 -6.46 24.03
CA LEU A 550 -11.43 -6.82 23.43
C LEU A 550 -10.57 -5.58 23.19
N THR A 551 -11.16 -4.47 22.71
CA THR A 551 -10.43 -3.22 22.53
C THR A 551 -9.99 -2.60 23.86
N ASP A 552 -10.74 -2.76 24.93
CA ASP A 552 -10.33 -2.34 26.28
C ASP A 552 -9.12 -3.14 26.76
N GLU A 553 -9.16 -4.45 26.63
CA GLU A 553 -8.07 -5.35 27.02
C GLU A 553 -6.80 -5.07 26.19
N LEU A 554 -6.95 -4.92 24.86
CA LEU A 554 -5.85 -4.56 23.96
C LEU A 554 -5.23 -3.21 24.33
N ALA A 555 -6.02 -2.20 24.63
CA ALA A 555 -5.49 -0.89 25.03
C ALA A 555 -4.73 -0.95 26.38
N VAL A 556 -5.17 -1.77 27.33
CA VAL A 556 -4.44 -1.98 28.59
C VAL A 556 -3.12 -2.70 28.33
N LEU A 557 -3.14 -3.75 27.52
CA LEU A 557 -1.97 -4.53 27.16
C LEU A 557 -0.96 -3.67 26.38
N ALA A 558 -1.41 -2.90 25.41
CA ALA A 558 -0.57 -2.01 24.62
C ALA A 558 0.15 -0.96 25.45
N ARG A 559 -0.52 -0.36 26.42
CA ARG A 559 0.10 0.56 27.40
C ARG A 559 1.15 -0.12 28.25
N ARG A 560 0.92 -1.37 28.70
CA ARG A 560 1.86 -2.15 29.52
C ARG A 560 3.11 -2.49 28.73
N THR A 561 2.96 -2.86 27.48
CA THR A 561 4.08 -3.24 26.59
C THR A 561 4.74 -2.06 25.90
N GLY A 562 4.15 -0.85 25.99
CA GLY A 562 4.62 0.33 25.28
C GLY A 562 4.32 0.31 23.78
N ASP A 563 3.39 -0.53 23.33
CA ASP A 563 2.97 -0.67 21.94
C ASP A 563 1.94 0.40 21.58
N ARG A 564 2.44 1.55 21.15
CA ARG A 564 1.62 2.70 20.81
C ARG A 564 0.68 2.44 19.61
N GLU A 565 1.11 1.61 18.68
CA GLU A 565 0.32 1.30 17.48
C GLU A 565 -0.95 0.55 17.87
N ASN A 566 -0.82 -0.52 18.63
CA ASN A 566 -1.96 -1.25 19.15
C ASN A 566 -2.84 -0.42 20.09
N GLU A 567 -2.27 0.53 20.83
CA GLU A 567 -3.04 1.43 21.69
C GLU A 567 -4.00 2.33 20.90
N TYR A 568 -3.51 2.99 19.82
CA TYR A 568 -4.39 3.86 19.05
C TYR A 568 -5.42 3.10 18.21
N PHE A 569 -5.05 1.95 17.62
CA PHE A 569 -6.01 1.11 16.89
C PHE A 569 -7.13 0.61 17.81
N ALA A 570 -6.79 0.09 18.97
CA ALA A 570 -7.78 -0.32 19.95
C ALA A 570 -8.69 0.84 20.36
N SER A 571 -8.14 2.05 20.54
CA SER A 571 -8.91 3.24 20.87
C SER A 571 -9.85 3.70 19.76
N SER A 572 -9.42 3.60 18.49
CA SER A 572 -10.25 3.87 17.30
C SER A 572 -11.40 2.87 17.22
N LEU A 573 -11.12 1.58 17.15
CA LEU A 573 -12.15 0.56 16.99
C LEU A 573 -13.14 0.50 18.16
N LYS A 574 -12.77 1.00 19.34
CA LYS A 574 -13.68 1.10 20.47
C LYS A 574 -14.82 2.11 20.24
N TRP A 575 -14.56 3.30 19.66
CA TRP A 575 -15.65 4.23 19.38
C TRP A 575 -16.62 3.66 18.34
N VAL A 576 -16.12 2.88 17.38
CA VAL A 576 -16.95 2.17 16.38
C VAL A 576 -17.87 1.17 17.08
N ALA A 577 -17.34 0.34 17.98
CA ALA A 577 -18.11 -0.64 18.72
C ALA A 577 -19.19 0.01 19.63
N LEU A 578 -18.91 1.16 20.24
CA LEU A 578 -19.90 1.92 21.01
C LEU A 578 -21.00 2.50 20.13
N LEU A 579 -20.67 3.06 18.96
CA LEU A 579 -21.68 3.59 18.04
C LEU A 579 -22.59 2.48 17.55
N GLU A 580 -22.03 1.32 17.19
CA GLU A 580 -22.79 0.15 16.73
C GLU A 580 -23.80 -0.32 17.79
N GLN A 581 -23.47 -0.23 19.07
CA GLN A 581 -24.39 -0.49 20.18
C GLN A 581 -25.46 0.61 20.40
N GLY A 582 -25.43 1.69 19.64
CA GLY A 582 -26.30 2.85 19.88
C GLY A 582 -25.90 3.64 21.14
N ASP A 583 -24.66 3.52 21.63
CA ASP A 583 -24.20 4.17 22.85
C ASP A 583 -23.63 5.57 22.57
N PRO A 584 -24.16 6.64 23.18
CA PRO A 584 -23.72 8.01 22.96
C PRO A 584 -22.28 8.28 23.46
N ARG A 585 -21.70 7.42 24.30
CA ARG A 585 -20.31 7.51 24.75
C ARG A 585 -19.30 7.38 23.61
N TYR A 586 -19.72 6.92 22.42
CA TYR A 586 -18.85 6.86 21.25
C TYR A 586 -18.17 8.19 20.93
N LEU A 587 -18.87 9.34 21.16
CA LEU A 587 -18.29 10.67 20.93
C LEU A 587 -17.17 11.02 21.90
N ASP A 588 -17.30 10.60 23.16
CA ASP A 588 -16.26 10.85 24.17
C ASP A 588 -15.04 9.96 23.91
N GLN A 589 -15.28 8.70 23.52
CA GLN A 589 -14.22 7.79 23.10
C GLN A 589 -13.52 8.27 21.82
N PHE A 590 -14.29 8.77 20.84
CA PHE A 590 -13.72 9.36 19.63
C PHE A 590 -12.82 10.58 19.96
N ARG A 591 -13.24 11.47 20.87
CA ARG A 591 -12.40 12.60 21.32
C ARG A 591 -11.15 12.13 22.06
N ALA A 592 -11.25 11.09 22.87
CA ALA A 592 -10.10 10.49 23.55
C ALA A 592 -9.10 9.91 22.54
N PHE A 593 -9.60 9.23 21.50
CA PHE A 593 -8.79 8.76 20.39
C PHE A 593 -8.08 9.90 19.65
N GLN A 594 -8.82 10.97 19.29
CA GLN A 594 -8.23 12.15 18.64
C GLN A 594 -7.13 12.81 19.51
N ALA A 595 -7.34 12.86 20.83
CA ALA A 595 -6.34 13.39 21.76
C ALA A 595 -5.10 12.47 21.89
N LEU A 596 -5.29 11.16 21.85
CA LEU A 596 -4.22 10.17 21.90
C LEU A 596 -3.30 10.25 20.66
N THR A 597 -3.90 10.51 19.51
CA THR A 597 -3.18 10.55 18.23
C THR A 597 -2.56 11.91 17.94
N ALA A 598 -3.05 12.98 18.57
CA ALA A 598 -2.56 14.35 18.35
C ALA A 598 -1.09 14.48 18.75
N GLY A 599 -0.22 14.79 17.78
CA GLY A 599 1.22 14.94 17.99
C GLY A 599 1.96 13.64 18.30
N SER A 600 1.35 12.49 18.03
CA SER A 600 1.99 11.18 18.24
C SER A 600 3.17 10.95 17.30
N GLY A 601 3.19 11.60 16.14
CA GLY A 601 4.15 11.36 15.07
C GLY A 601 3.99 9.99 14.39
N LEU A 602 2.91 9.27 14.68
CA LEU A 602 2.60 7.97 14.08
C LEU A 602 1.69 8.15 12.87
N ARG A 603 2.19 7.87 11.67
CA ARG A 603 1.42 8.06 10.41
C ARG A 603 0.09 7.31 10.41
N GLY A 604 0.10 6.04 10.85
CA GLY A 604 -1.13 5.24 10.94
C GLY A 604 -2.14 5.85 11.91
N ALA A 605 -1.69 6.43 13.01
CA ALA A 605 -2.54 7.13 13.96
C ALA A 605 -3.13 8.43 13.37
N GLU A 606 -2.33 9.19 12.64
CA GLU A 606 -2.77 10.42 11.95
C GLU A 606 -3.74 10.12 10.82
N PHE A 607 -3.46 9.10 10.00
CA PHE A 607 -4.38 8.59 8.99
C PHE A 607 -5.72 8.18 9.61
N ALA A 608 -5.70 7.31 10.61
CA ALA A 608 -6.91 6.86 11.28
C ALA A 608 -7.67 8.03 11.92
N ALA A 609 -6.96 8.99 12.53
CA ALA A 609 -7.57 10.17 13.13
C ALA A 609 -8.25 11.07 12.10
N LEU A 610 -7.65 11.29 10.93
CA LEU A 610 -8.24 12.05 9.84
C LEU A 610 -9.43 11.33 9.21
N LEU A 611 -9.28 10.03 8.94
CA LEU A 611 -10.34 9.21 8.38
C LEU A 611 -11.56 9.15 9.31
N ASP A 612 -11.33 8.83 10.59
CA ASP A 612 -12.38 8.77 11.60
C ASP A 612 -13.06 10.13 11.80
N ARG A 613 -12.29 11.24 11.75
CA ARG A 613 -12.84 12.58 11.82
C ARG A 613 -13.75 12.89 10.64
N SER A 614 -13.35 12.48 9.44
CA SER A 614 -14.17 12.58 8.23
C SER A 614 -15.48 11.79 8.41
N ILE A 615 -15.38 10.52 8.84
CA ILE A 615 -16.53 9.64 9.03
C ILE A 615 -17.50 10.21 10.07
N VAL A 616 -17.01 10.57 11.26
CA VAL A 616 -17.85 11.17 12.32
C VAL A 616 -18.43 12.51 11.86
N GLY A 617 -17.68 13.29 11.07
CA GLY A 617 -18.15 14.52 10.43
C GLY A 617 -19.36 14.28 9.53
N ALA A 618 -19.26 13.32 8.61
CA ALA A 618 -20.34 12.95 7.69
C ALA A 618 -21.57 12.40 8.42
N LEU A 619 -21.38 11.53 9.39
CA LEU A 619 -22.45 10.98 10.23
C LEU A 619 -23.23 12.08 10.98
N ARG A 620 -22.58 13.18 11.32
CA ARG A 620 -23.17 14.36 11.96
C ARG A 620 -23.73 15.38 10.98
N GLY A 621 -23.64 15.14 9.69
CA GLY A 621 -24.14 16.00 8.60
C GLY A 621 -23.18 17.11 8.17
N ARG A 622 -21.91 17.06 8.57
CA ARG A 622 -20.87 18.02 8.14
C ARG A 622 -20.14 17.52 6.90
N PHE A 623 -20.89 17.25 5.83
CA PHE A 623 -20.36 16.63 4.63
C PHE A 623 -19.23 17.42 3.96
N ALA A 624 -19.31 18.76 3.94
CA ALA A 624 -18.27 19.59 3.33
C ALA A 624 -16.91 19.41 4.04
N GLU A 625 -16.92 19.42 5.39
CA GLU A 625 -15.72 19.17 6.19
C GLU A 625 -15.23 17.72 6.01
N ALA A 626 -16.17 16.77 5.96
CA ALA A 626 -15.86 15.36 5.79
C ALA A 626 -15.18 15.08 4.43
N HIS A 627 -15.69 15.64 3.34
CA HIS A 627 -15.03 15.54 2.03
C HIS A 627 -13.64 16.20 2.04
N ALA A 628 -13.50 17.38 2.64
CA ALA A 628 -12.21 18.06 2.75
C ALA A 628 -11.19 17.24 3.58
N ASP A 629 -11.64 16.54 4.63
CA ASP A 629 -10.76 15.66 5.39
C ASP A 629 -10.38 14.41 4.57
N LEU A 630 -11.29 13.82 3.76
CA LEU A 630 -10.94 12.75 2.83
C LEU A 630 -9.96 13.20 1.75
N ASP A 631 -10.15 14.41 1.20
CA ASP A 631 -9.21 14.98 0.23
C ASP A 631 -7.81 15.14 0.85
N ARG A 632 -7.74 15.51 2.14
CA ARG A 632 -6.47 15.55 2.88
C ARG A 632 -5.88 14.16 3.09
N VAL A 633 -6.73 13.17 3.42
CA VAL A 633 -6.31 11.77 3.54
C VAL A 633 -5.72 11.29 2.21
N GLU A 634 -6.42 11.53 1.11
CA GLU A 634 -5.99 11.14 -0.23
C GLU A 634 -4.69 11.86 -0.65
N ALA A 635 -4.59 13.18 -0.41
CA ALA A 635 -3.40 13.96 -0.70
C ALA A 635 -2.18 13.56 0.15
N ALA A 636 -2.40 13.22 1.44
CA ALA A 636 -1.32 12.90 2.37
C ALA A 636 -0.89 11.43 2.32
N TYR A 637 -1.81 10.52 2.00
CA TYR A 637 -1.59 9.08 2.13
C TYR A 637 -1.84 8.29 0.84
N GLY A 638 -2.51 8.88 -0.19
CA GLY A 638 -2.81 8.22 -1.46
C GLY A 638 -3.56 6.89 -1.28
N HIS A 639 -3.30 5.93 -2.17
CA HIS A 639 -3.84 4.57 -2.05
C HIS A 639 -3.09 3.69 -1.02
N GLU A 640 -2.03 4.20 -0.43
CA GLU A 640 -1.07 3.46 0.41
C GLU A 640 -1.68 2.89 1.71
N PHE A 641 -2.61 3.64 2.32
CA PHE A 641 -3.12 3.34 3.66
C PHE A 641 -4.52 2.74 3.73
N GLY A 642 -5.12 2.42 2.66
CA GLY A 642 -6.47 1.89 2.73
C GLY A 642 -6.96 1.29 1.43
N GLY A 643 -6.11 1.24 0.42
CA GLY A 643 -6.52 0.74 -0.88
C GLY A 643 -7.85 1.37 -1.30
N TYR A 644 -8.85 0.54 -1.52
CA TYR A 644 -10.21 0.98 -1.87
C TYR A 644 -10.99 1.64 -0.70
N MET A 645 -10.49 1.60 0.57
CA MET A 645 -11.30 2.01 1.73
C MET A 645 -11.63 3.51 1.75
N VAL A 646 -10.69 4.37 1.37
CA VAL A 646 -10.94 5.83 1.29
C VAL A 646 -12.01 6.13 0.24
N GLU A 647 -11.92 5.48 -0.90
CA GLU A 647 -12.91 5.56 -1.98
C GLU A 647 -14.27 4.98 -1.55
N GLN A 648 -14.27 3.89 -0.78
CA GLN A 648 -15.48 3.31 -0.19
C GLN A 648 -16.16 4.29 0.79
N VAL A 649 -15.39 4.98 1.63
CA VAL A 649 -15.91 6.00 2.55
C VAL A 649 -16.53 7.16 1.76
N ARG A 650 -15.89 7.63 0.70
CA ARG A 650 -16.44 8.66 -0.20
C ARG A 650 -17.72 8.19 -0.87
N TRP A 651 -17.76 6.93 -1.33
CA TRP A 651 -18.96 6.29 -1.88
C TRP A 651 -20.12 6.30 -0.87
N SER A 652 -19.84 5.96 0.38
CA SER A 652 -20.85 5.94 1.46
C SER A 652 -21.45 7.32 1.70
N TYR A 653 -20.66 8.38 1.61
CA TYR A 653 -21.17 9.76 1.76
C TYR A 653 -22.10 10.14 0.61
N LEU A 654 -21.70 9.83 -0.64
CA LEU A 654 -22.53 10.08 -1.82
C LEU A 654 -23.86 9.32 -1.77
N LEU A 655 -23.81 8.06 -1.30
CA LEU A 655 -25.01 7.25 -1.09
C LEU A 655 -25.94 7.87 -0.05
N LEU A 656 -25.41 8.26 1.10
CA LEU A 656 -26.19 8.86 2.21
C LEU A 656 -26.76 10.24 1.81
N GLN A 657 -26.02 11.03 1.02
CA GLN A 657 -26.52 12.29 0.47
C GLN A 657 -27.54 12.11 -0.66
N GLY A 658 -27.66 10.92 -1.27
CA GLY A 658 -28.50 10.69 -2.43
C GLY A 658 -27.99 11.41 -3.70
N ARG A 659 -26.69 11.61 -3.84
CA ARG A 659 -26.01 12.19 -5.01
C ARG A 659 -25.79 11.12 -6.07
N PHE A 660 -26.85 10.62 -6.63
CA PHE A 660 -26.85 9.39 -7.44
C PHE A 660 -26.02 9.47 -8.73
N ASP A 661 -25.90 10.64 -9.37
CA ASP A 661 -25.08 10.80 -10.58
C ASP A 661 -23.58 10.67 -10.24
N ASP A 662 -23.14 11.37 -9.19
CA ASP A 662 -21.78 11.28 -8.68
C ASP A 662 -21.48 9.88 -8.16
N LEU A 663 -22.44 9.27 -7.47
CA LEU A 663 -22.37 7.91 -6.94
C LEU A 663 -22.17 6.88 -8.05
N ALA A 664 -22.89 7.01 -9.17
CA ALA A 664 -22.74 6.10 -10.31
C ALA A 664 -21.35 6.18 -10.94
N ALA A 665 -20.84 7.40 -11.14
CA ALA A 665 -19.48 7.61 -11.64
C ALA A 665 -18.43 7.03 -10.68
N HIS A 666 -18.65 7.18 -9.36
CA HIS A 666 -17.74 6.68 -8.33
C HIS A 666 -17.77 5.14 -8.23
N THR A 667 -18.96 4.53 -8.30
CA THR A 667 -19.10 3.07 -8.35
C THR A 667 -18.38 2.46 -9.55
N ALA A 668 -18.46 3.12 -10.72
CA ALA A 668 -17.72 2.69 -11.91
C ALA A 668 -16.19 2.74 -11.71
N ARG A 669 -15.66 3.73 -10.98
CA ARG A 669 -14.23 3.79 -10.65
C ARG A 669 -13.82 2.66 -9.70
N LEU A 670 -14.61 2.39 -8.65
CA LEU A 670 -14.38 1.27 -7.74
C LEU A 670 -14.42 -0.08 -8.45
N ALA A 671 -15.32 -0.24 -9.44
CA ALA A 671 -15.39 -1.45 -10.25
C ALA A 671 -14.21 -1.63 -11.22
N ALA A 672 -13.57 -0.52 -11.62
CA ALA A 672 -12.36 -0.55 -12.45
C ALA A 672 -11.08 -0.75 -11.62
N GLY A 673 -11.15 -0.60 -10.31
CA GLY A 673 -10.06 -0.81 -9.36
C GLY A 673 -10.16 -2.17 -8.66
N ASP A 674 -9.47 -2.29 -7.53
CA ASP A 674 -9.33 -3.56 -6.78
C ASP A 674 -10.42 -3.76 -5.71
N HIS A 675 -11.58 -3.12 -5.83
CA HIS A 675 -12.65 -3.31 -4.87
C HIS A 675 -13.21 -4.73 -4.91
N PRO A 676 -13.30 -5.47 -3.77
CA PRO A 676 -13.67 -6.89 -3.77
C PRO A 676 -15.12 -7.16 -4.19
N HIS A 677 -16.03 -6.19 -3.96
CA HIS A 677 -17.47 -6.38 -4.18
C HIS A 677 -18.13 -5.16 -4.84
N PRO A 678 -17.72 -4.74 -6.05
CA PRO A 678 -18.31 -3.58 -6.73
C PRO A 678 -19.79 -3.79 -7.08
N ASP A 679 -20.22 -5.05 -7.32
CA ASP A 679 -21.60 -5.41 -7.61
C ASP A 679 -22.54 -5.15 -6.42
N LEU A 680 -22.07 -5.37 -5.19
CA LEU A 680 -22.83 -5.05 -3.98
C LEU A 680 -23.05 -3.53 -3.86
N LEU A 681 -22.04 -2.74 -4.20
CA LEU A 681 -22.14 -1.28 -4.20
C LEU A 681 -23.15 -0.79 -5.24
N ALA A 682 -23.10 -1.34 -6.43
CA ALA A 682 -24.05 -1.01 -7.51
C ALA A 682 -25.49 -1.39 -7.12
N ALA A 683 -25.68 -2.55 -6.52
CA ALA A 683 -26.97 -3.01 -6.04
C ALA A 683 -27.53 -2.13 -4.91
N LEU A 684 -26.69 -1.74 -3.92
CA LEU A 684 -27.09 -0.80 -2.87
C LEU A 684 -27.48 0.57 -3.42
N ALA A 685 -26.70 1.09 -4.38
CA ALA A 685 -27.04 2.34 -5.06
C ALA A 685 -28.37 2.22 -5.83
N GLY A 686 -28.64 1.07 -6.44
CA GLY A 686 -29.90 0.75 -7.11
C GLY A 686 -31.09 0.79 -6.16
N VAL A 687 -31.07 -0.01 -5.10
CA VAL A 687 -32.18 -0.09 -4.15
C VAL A 687 -32.43 1.23 -3.42
N GLN A 688 -31.39 2.05 -3.19
CA GLN A 688 -31.56 3.38 -2.62
C GLN A 688 -32.30 4.34 -3.56
N ARG A 689 -32.16 4.15 -4.89
CA ARG A 689 -32.93 4.89 -5.91
C ARG A 689 -34.32 4.31 -6.18
N GLY A 690 -34.65 3.18 -5.57
CA GLY A 690 -35.91 2.46 -5.81
C GLY A 690 -35.85 1.46 -6.98
N ASP A 691 -34.67 1.03 -7.38
CA ASP A 691 -34.44 0.02 -8.42
C ASP A 691 -33.87 -1.26 -7.80
N ALA A 692 -34.64 -2.33 -7.81
CA ALA A 692 -34.29 -3.65 -7.28
C ALA A 692 -33.89 -4.65 -8.39
N THR A 693 -33.53 -4.18 -9.57
CA THR A 693 -33.22 -5.06 -10.72
C THR A 693 -31.84 -5.68 -10.68
N HIS A 694 -30.93 -5.14 -9.84
CA HIS A 694 -29.59 -5.68 -9.66
C HIS A 694 -29.62 -6.85 -8.69
N GLU A 695 -29.55 -8.06 -9.20
CA GLU A 695 -29.40 -9.26 -8.39
C GLU A 695 -27.92 -9.46 -8.05
N VAL A 696 -27.63 -9.59 -6.75
CA VAL A 696 -26.29 -9.90 -6.24
C VAL A 696 -26.36 -11.19 -5.44
N ALA A 697 -25.45 -12.10 -5.72
CA ALA A 697 -25.37 -13.38 -5.02
C ALA A 697 -24.49 -13.27 -3.77
N GLY A 698 -25.04 -13.54 -2.59
CA GLY A 698 -24.31 -13.71 -1.34
C GLY A 698 -24.11 -15.21 -0.99
N PRO A 699 -23.49 -15.51 0.15
CA PRO A 699 -23.11 -14.60 1.23
C PRO A 699 -21.81 -13.85 0.96
N PHE A 700 -21.65 -12.70 1.63
CA PHE A 700 -20.43 -11.89 1.64
C PHE A 700 -19.61 -12.17 2.90
N SER A 701 -18.33 -11.79 2.87
CA SER A 701 -17.48 -11.81 4.04
C SER A 701 -18.06 -10.96 5.18
N ARG A 702 -17.66 -11.23 6.40
CA ARG A 702 -18.29 -10.66 7.61
C ARG A 702 -18.25 -9.14 7.64
N GLU A 703 -17.18 -8.55 7.13
CA GLU A 703 -17.00 -7.10 7.06
C GLU A 703 -17.98 -6.42 6.09
N PHE A 704 -18.52 -7.14 5.09
CA PHE A 704 -19.54 -6.65 4.17
C PHE A 704 -20.97 -7.11 4.53
N ALA A 705 -21.11 -8.05 5.46
CA ALA A 705 -22.42 -8.58 5.87
C ALA A 705 -23.44 -7.50 6.30
N PRO A 706 -23.06 -6.43 7.02
CA PRO A 706 -23.99 -5.34 7.35
C PRO A 706 -24.55 -4.64 6.11
N MET A 707 -23.73 -4.40 5.09
CA MET A 707 -24.17 -3.82 3.81
C MET A 707 -25.13 -4.75 3.06
N TRP A 708 -24.81 -6.04 3.08
CA TRP A 708 -25.65 -7.07 2.47
C TRP A 708 -27.02 -7.15 3.15
N LEU A 709 -27.08 -7.14 4.47
CA LEU A 709 -28.35 -7.14 5.23
C LEU A 709 -29.20 -5.89 4.91
N ARG A 710 -28.59 -4.71 4.82
CA ARG A 710 -29.27 -3.50 4.33
C ARG A 710 -29.82 -3.68 2.93
N HIS A 711 -29.00 -4.17 2.00
CA HIS A 711 -29.42 -4.41 0.62
C HIS A 711 -30.63 -5.35 0.56
N GLN A 712 -30.55 -6.49 1.27
CA GLN A 712 -31.64 -7.47 1.31
C GLN A 712 -32.94 -6.86 1.84
N ALA A 713 -32.88 -6.08 2.91
CA ALA A 713 -34.04 -5.43 3.49
C ALA A 713 -34.68 -4.43 2.53
N GLN A 714 -33.87 -3.59 1.87
CA GLN A 714 -34.37 -2.62 0.91
C GLN A 714 -34.95 -3.31 -0.34
N ALA A 715 -34.25 -4.31 -0.87
CA ALA A 715 -34.72 -5.04 -2.07
C ALA A 715 -36.00 -5.82 -1.80
N ALA A 716 -36.10 -6.51 -0.67
CA ALA A 716 -37.32 -7.22 -0.28
C ALA A 716 -38.52 -6.27 -0.11
N ALA A 717 -38.30 -5.13 0.54
CA ALA A 717 -39.36 -4.13 0.72
C ALA A 717 -39.80 -3.50 -0.61
N LEU A 718 -38.86 -3.21 -1.53
CA LEU A 718 -39.18 -2.64 -2.85
C LEU A 718 -39.90 -3.62 -3.77
N THR A 719 -39.54 -4.90 -3.74
CA THR A 719 -40.21 -5.92 -4.57
C THR A 719 -41.55 -6.36 -4.02
N GLY A 720 -41.81 -6.11 -2.72
CA GLY A 720 -43.02 -6.57 -2.05
C GLY A 720 -43.10 -8.09 -1.89
N ASP A 721 -41.96 -8.79 -2.02
CA ASP A 721 -41.90 -10.24 -1.79
C ASP A 721 -42.08 -10.55 -0.31
N ARG A 722 -43.27 -11.02 0.02
CA ARG A 722 -43.71 -11.28 1.38
C ARG A 722 -42.82 -12.31 2.09
N ALA A 723 -42.46 -13.39 1.40
CA ALA A 723 -41.66 -14.47 1.99
C ALA A 723 -40.24 -13.96 2.30
N ARG A 724 -39.66 -13.18 1.37
CA ARG A 724 -38.37 -12.58 1.55
C ARG A 724 -38.35 -11.52 2.66
N CYS A 725 -39.40 -10.69 2.75
CA CYS A 725 -39.55 -9.74 3.83
C CYS A 725 -39.60 -10.44 5.21
N GLU A 726 -40.36 -11.53 5.34
CA GLU A 726 -40.44 -12.29 6.60
C GLU A 726 -39.09 -12.94 6.97
N GLN A 727 -38.37 -13.49 5.97
CA GLN A 727 -37.06 -14.10 6.16
C GLN A 727 -36.05 -13.06 6.67
N VAL A 728 -35.88 -11.95 5.94
CA VAL A 728 -34.89 -10.91 6.29
C VAL A 728 -35.23 -10.22 7.62
N LEU A 729 -36.52 -10.03 7.90
CA LEU A 729 -36.97 -9.50 9.17
C LEU A 729 -36.57 -10.43 10.35
N ALA A 730 -36.71 -11.75 10.17
CA ALA A 730 -36.28 -12.73 11.17
C ALA A 730 -34.75 -12.69 11.37
N GLU A 731 -34.00 -12.51 10.31
CA GLU A 731 -32.52 -12.35 10.36
C GLU A 731 -32.10 -11.08 11.11
N LEU A 732 -32.80 -9.96 10.93
CA LEU A 732 -32.47 -8.67 11.57
C LEU A 732 -32.96 -8.56 13.02
N THR A 733 -34.07 -9.22 13.38
CA THR A 733 -34.70 -9.07 14.68
C THR A 733 -33.78 -9.30 15.90
N PRO A 734 -32.82 -10.25 15.89
CA PRO A 734 -31.88 -10.45 17.01
C PRO A 734 -31.00 -9.25 17.32
N TYR A 735 -30.81 -8.37 16.35
CA TYR A 735 -29.89 -7.21 16.43
C TYR A 735 -30.63 -5.89 16.64
N SER A 736 -31.92 -5.93 17.01
CA SER A 736 -32.71 -4.72 17.29
C SER A 736 -32.03 -3.81 18.31
N GLY A 737 -31.97 -2.51 18.05
CA GLY A 737 -31.26 -1.52 18.84
C GLY A 737 -29.82 -1.28 18.42
N GLU A 738 -29.21 -2.15 17.59
CA GLU A 738 -27.88 -1.97 17.05
C GLU A 738 -27.88 -1.21 15.71
N TRP A 739 -26.70 -0.77 15.31
CA TRP A 739 -26.42 -0.16 14.01
C TRP A 739 -25.65 -1.14 13.14
N LEU A 740 -25.97 -1.19 11.85
CA LEU A 740 -25.19 -1.96 10.89
C LEU A 740 -23.94 -1.17 10.52
N VAL A 741 -22.77 -1.72 10.86
CA VAL A 741 -21.48 -1.12 10.63
C VAL A 741 -20.59 -2.10 9.87
N ALA A 742 -20.06 -1.68 8.73
CA ALA A 742 -19.21 -2.47 7.85
C ALA A 742 -17.78 -1.92 7.80
N LEU A 743 -16.86 -2.73 7.31
CA LEU A 743 -15.49 -2.35 6.96
C LEU A 743 -14.78 -1.60 8.10
N TYR A 744 -14.79 -2.18 9.30
CA TYR A 744 -14.09 -1.63 10.48
C TYR A 744 -14.51 -0.20 10.86
N GLY A 745 -15.72 0.22 10.48
CA GLY A 745 -16.25 1.56 10.73
C GLY A 745 -16.17 2.50 9.53
N CYS A 746 -15.70 2.04 8.37
CA CYS A 746 -15.65 2.85 7.16
C CYS A 746 -17.00 3.00 6.45
N GLU A 747 -17.99 2.14 6.77
CA GLU A 747 -19.35 2.23 6.23
C GLU A 747 -20.40 2.01 7.33
N PHE A 748 -21.39 2.89 7.36
CA PHE A 748 -22.51 2.85 8.30
C PHE A 748 -23.80 2.67 7.52
N SER A 749 -24.31 1.45 7.56
CA SER A 749 -25.53 1.03 6.84
C SER A 749 -26.84 1.34 7.57
N GLY A 750 -26.80 2.14 8.64
CA GLY A 750 -27.98 2.59 9.39
C GLY A 750 -28.42 1.67 10.52
N PRO A 751 -29.41 2.07 11.33
CA PRO A 751 -29.88 1.26 12.44
C PRO A 751 -30.74 0.09 11.98
N VAL A 752 -30.60 -1.05 12.63
CA VAL A 752 -31.36 -2.28 12.34
C VAL A 752 -32.85 -2.02 12.34
N ASP A 753 -33.35 -1.23 13.30
CA ASP A 753 -34.78 -0.93 13.43
C ASP A 753 -35.35 -0.08 12.27
N LEU A 754 -34.51 0.65 11.51
CA LEU A 754 -34.92 1.28 10.24
C LEU A 754 -35.31 0.23 9.20
N TRP A 755 -34.44 -0.74 9.00
CA TRP A 755 -34.63 -1.79 7.98
C TRP A 755 -35.73 -2.75 8.37
N ALA A 756 -35.82 -3.13 9.65
CA ALA A 756 -36.91 -3.93 10.18
C ALA A 756 -38.27 -3.20 10.07
N GLY A 757 -38.28 -1.89 10.34
CA GLY A 757 -39.51 -1.06 10.18
C GLY A 757 -39.92 -0.96 8.72
N LEU A 758 -39.01 -0.88 7.77
CA LEU A 758 -39.25 -0.89 6.33
C LEU A 758 -39.90 -2.21 5.88
N LEU A 759 -39.38 -3.35 6.38
CA LEU A 759 -39.93 -4.68 6.09
C LEU A 759 -41.33 -4.88 6.72
N GLU A 760 -41.54 -4.44 7.95
CA GLU A 760 -42.89 -4.50 8.60
C GLU A 760 -43.90 -3.67 7.80
N ALA A 761 -43.48 -2.49 7.30
CA ALA A 761 -44.37 -1.67 6.47
C ALA A 761 -44.71 -2.39 5.16
N ALA A 762 -43.73 -3.01 4.47
CA ALA A 762 -43.95 -3.80 3.24
C ALA A 762 -44.86 -5.01 3.49
N LEU A 763 -44.81 -5.61 4.67
CA LEU A 763 -45.72 -6.68 5.11
C LEU A 763 -47.15 -6.18 5.45
N GLY A 764 -47.41 -4.88 5.41
CA GLY A 764 -48.68 -4.28 5.78
C GLY A 764 -48.88 -4.11 7.28
N ARG A 765 -47.83 -4.35 8.10
CA ARG A 765 -47.87 -4.27 9.58
C ARG A 765 -47.49 -2.86 10.03
N ARG A 766 -48.45 -1.90 9.89
CA ARG A 766 -48.18 -0.47 10.08
C ARG A 766 -47.79 -0.09 11.49
N ASP A 767 -48.41 -0.66 12.52
CA ASP A 767 -48.11 -0.31 13.92
C ASP A 767 -46.74 -0.76 14.36
N PRO A 768 -46.30 -2.01 14.12
CA PRO A 768 -44.93 -2.43 14.34
C PRO A 768 -43.87 -1.60 13.55
N ALA A 769 -44.18 -1.24 12.29
CA ALA A 769 -43.31 -0.40 11.48
C ALA A 769 -43.10 0.99 12.14
N ILE A 770 -44.19 1.64 12.60
CA ILE A 770 -44.12 2.94 13.27
C ILE A 770 -43.33 2.85 14.57
N GLU A 771 -43.54 1.79 15.37
CA GLU A 771 -42.77 1.56 16.59
C GLU A 771 -41.28 1.46 16.36
N ARG A 772 -40.88 0.61 15.40
CA ARG A 772 -39.47 0.43 15.04
C ARG A 772 -38.84 1.70 14.46
N LEU A 773 -39.50 2.38 13.53
CA LEU A 773 -39.01 3.63 12.95
C LEU A 773 -38.93 4.74 14.01
N THR A 774 -39.84 4.77 14.99
CA THR A 774 -39.74 5.73 16.11
C THR A 774 -38.55 5.42 17.01
N THR A 775 -38.30 4.15 17.30
CA THR A 775 -37.12 3.69 18.04
C THR A 775 -35.82 4.05 17.31
N ALA A 776 -35.76 3.77 15.99
CA ALA A 776 -34.62 4.12 15.15
C ALA A 776 -34.34 5.63 15.13
N ALA A 777 -35.40 6.47 15.00
CA ALA A 777 -35.27 7.92 15.02
C ALA A 777 -34.72 8.42 16.38
N ALA A 778 -35.26 7.89 17.50
CA ALA A 778 -34.77 8.22 18.84
C ALA A 778 -33.29 7.81 19.04
N SER A 779 -32.87 6.68 18.47
CA SER A 779 -31.47 6.26 18.50
C SER A 779 -30.60 7.22 17.71
N ALA A 780 -30.99 7.60 16.48
CA ALA A 780 -30.25 8.53 15.64
C ALA A 780 -30.09 9.91 16.29
N ASP A 781 -31.16 10.40 16.96
CA ASP A 781 -31.14 11.67 17.71
C ASP A 781 -30.19 11.61 18.92
N ARG A 782 -30.25 10.53 19.70
CA ARG A 782 -29.37 10.31 20.86
C ARG A 782 -27.91 10.29 20.46
N LEU A 783 -27.58 9.69 19.31
CA LEU A 783 -26.23 9.63 18.75
C LEU A 783 -25.87 10.89 17.97
N ARG A 784 -26.80 11.81 17.74
CA ARG A 784 -26.61 13.03 16.92
C ARG A 784 -26.24 12.75 15.46
N LEU A 785 -26.82 11.71 14.88
CA LEU A 785 -26.57 11.29 13.48
C LEU A 785 -27.65 11.88 12.56
N ARG A 786 -27.53 13.19 12.29
CA ARG A 786 -28.53 14.00 11.58
C ARG A 786 -29.00 13.44 10.24
N PRO A 787 -28.10 13.00 9.32
CA PRO A 787 -28.51 12.44 8.03
C PRO A 787 -29.41 11.22 8.20
N TRP A 788 -29.06 10.31 9.10
CA TRP A 788 -29.85 9.13 9.38
C TRP A 788 -31.18 9.47 10.06
N ALA A 789 -31.19 10.44 10.95
CA ALA A 789 -32.45 10.91 11.56
C ALA A 789 -33.42 11.47 10.50
N ALA A 790 -32.91 12.19 9.50
CA ALA A 790 -33.70 12.69 8.37
C ALA A 790 -34.27 11.54 7.52
N GLU A 791 -33.42 10.57 7.14
CA GLU A 791 -33.83 9.38 6.38
C GLU A 791 -34.93 8.59 7.11
N ILE A 792 -34.74 8.30 8.42
CA ILE A 792 -35.69 7.55 9.20
C ILE A 792 -37.05 8.29 9.34
N ARG A 793 -37.00 9.59 9.58
CA ARG A 793 -38.23 10.42 9.71
C ARG A 793 -38.99 10.50 8.39
N ALA A 794 -38.30 10.51 7.25
CA ALA A 794 -38.92 10.44 5.92
C ALA A 794 -39.73 9.14 5.77
N ARG A 795 -39.12 8.00 6.14
CA ARG A 795 -39.83 6.70 6.10
C ARG A 795 -41.00 6.64 7.09
N LEU A 796 -40.78 7.16 8.30
CA LEU A 796 -41.83 7.22 9.29
C LEU A 796 -43.03 8.06 8.81
N ALA A 797 -42.77 9.21 8.18
CA ALA A 797 -43.84 10.05 7.62
C ALA A 797 -44.65 9.31 6.55
N THR A 798 -43.98 8.53 5.69
CA THR A 798 -44.64 7.71 4.67
C THR A 798 -45.56 6.66 5.33
N VAL A 799 -45.08 5.91 6.30
CA VAL A 799 -45.88 4.84 6.98
C VAL A 799 -47.05 5.40 7.76
N LEU A 800 -46.89 6.57 8.41
CA LEU A 800 -48.01 7.27 9.06
C LEU A 800 -49.09 7.67 8.06
N ALA A 801 -48.68 8.27 6.93
CA ALA A 801 -49.61 8.64 5.86
C ALA A 801 -50.38 7.42 5.30
N GLU A 802 -49.72 6.27 5.20
CA GLU A 802 -50.32 5.02 4.74
C GLU A 802 -51.23 4.35 5.79
N ARG A 803 -50.98 4.54 7.09
CA ARG A 803 -51.84 4.03 8.16
C ARG A 803 -53.13 4.80 8.26
N ASP A 804 -53.08 6.11 8.05
CA ASP A 804 -54.20 7.04 8.01
C ASP A 804 -55.13 6.97 9.28
N ALA A 805 -54.53 6.76 10.46
CA ALA A 805 -55.21 6.81 11.73
C ALA A 805 -55.40 8.28 12.20
N PRO A 806 -56.34 8.55 13.12
CA PRO A 806 -56.55 9.91 13.64
C PRO A 806 -55.27 10.55 14.16
N GLY A 807 -54.89 11.71 13.58
CA GLY A 807 -53.65 12.45 13.89
C GLY A 807 -52.43 12.08 13.08
N ASP A 808 -52.47 10.99 12.30
CA ASP A 808 -51.32 10.54 11.46
C ASP A 808 -50.99 11.51 10.34
N ALA A 809 -52.01 12.02 9.67
CA ALA A 809 -51.83 12.98 8.57
C ALA A 809 -51.13 14.28 9.04
N GLU A 810 -51.51 14.79 10.20
CA GLU A 810 -50.90 15.99 10.79
C GLU A 810 -49.43 15.70 11.19
N ARG A 811 -49.20 14.57 11.84
CA ARG A 811 -47.85 14.12 12.24
C ARG A 811 -46.94 13.86 11.04
N ALA A 812 -47.46 13.21 10.00
CA ALA A 812 -46.74 12.95 8.75
C ALA A 812 -46.35 14.27 8.05
N ALA A 813 -47.30 15.23 7.97
CA ALA A 813 -47.03 16.55 7.37
C ALA A 813 -45.94 17.32 8.16
N ALA A 814 -46.00 17.30 9.51
CA ALA A 814 -44.99 17.94 10.34
C ALA A 814 -43.62 17.30 10.16
N LEU A 815 -43.51 15.98 10.13
CA LEU A 815 -42.29 15.26 9.90
C LEU A 815 -41.72 15.57 8.48
N THR A 816 -42.57 15.56 7.46
CA THR A 816 -42.17 15.87 6.07
C THR A 816 -41.61 17.29 5.97
N ALA A 817 -42.24 18.26 6.63
CA ALA A 817 -41.75 19.64 6.64
C ALA A 817 -40.36 19.75 7.33
N ALA A 818 -40.21 19.09 8.48
CA ALA A 818 -38.94 19.06 9.22
C ALA A 818 -37.83 18.37 8.40
N VAL A 819 -38.13 17.23 7.78
CA VAL A 819 -37.20 16.50 6.93
C VAL A 819 -36.74 17.36 5.73
N ARG A 820 -37.63 18.06 5.06
CA ARG A 820 -37.29 18.93 3.94
C ARG A 820 -36.33 20.06 4.35
N ALA A 821 -36.61 20.69 5.50
CA ALA A 821 -35.72 21.75 6.01
C ALA A 821 -34.34 21.19 6.33
N GLU A 822 -34.27 20.08 7.04
CA GLU A 822 -33.04 19.41 7.41
C GLU A 822 -32.25 18.88 6.17
N ALA A 823 -32.94 18.24 5.24
CA ALA A 823 -32.37 17.71 4.02
C ALA A 823 -31.76 18.82 3.13
N SER A 824 -32.42 19.99 3.08
CA SER A 824 -31.90 21.17 2.38
C SER A 824 -30.60 21.69 3.02
N GLU A 825 -30.56 21.76 4.36
CA GLU A 825 -29.35 22.16 5.09
C GLU A 825 -28.20 21.14 4.91
N LEU A 826 -28.52 19.86 4.91
CA LEU A 826 -27.55 18.77 4.80
C LEU A 826 -27.11 18.48 3.36
N GLY A 827 -27.75 19.06 2.36
CA GLY A 827 -27.48 18.74 0.94
C GLY A 827 -27.89 17.32 0.56
N MET A 828 -29.06 16.88 1.00
CA MET A 828 -29.67 15.56 0.73
C MET A 828 -30.90 15.70 -0.21
N PRO A 829 -30.68 15.92 -1.54
CA PRO A 829 -31.75 16.28 -2.47
C PRO A 829 -32.84 15.21 -2.62
N HIS A 830 -32.50 13.94 -2.40
CA HIS A 830 -33.46 12.83 -2.49
C HIS A 830 -34.54 12.86 -1.41
N LEU A 831 -34.29 13.49 -0.27
CA LEU A 831 -35.26 13.68 0.81
C LEU A 831 -35.99 15.04 0.71
N ALA A 832 -35.43 15.99 -0.01
CA ALA A 832 -36.06 17.31 -0.21
C ALA A 832 -37.17 17.26 -1.27
N ALA A 833 -37.08 16.34 -2.24
CA ALA A 833 -38.11 16.11 -3.23
C ALA A 833 -39.39 15.44 -2.60
N PRO A 834 -40.60 15.68 -3.14
CA PRO A 834 -41.74 14.87 -2.74
C PRO A 834 -41.43 13.39 -3.00
N PRO A 835 -41.85 12.45 -2.13
CA PRO A 835 -41.59 11.05 -2.33
C PRO A 835 -42.03 10.67 -3.75
N PRO A 836 -41.26 9.91 -4.49
CA PRO A 836 -41.72 9.42 -5.78
C PRO A 836 -43.03 8.68 -5.49
N VAL A 837 -44.10 9.11 -6.15
CA VAL A 837 -45.36 8.36 -6.14
C VAL A 837 -44.99 6.91 -6.44
N PRO A 838 -45.36 5.91 -5.63
CA PRO A 838 -45.03 4.52 -5.93
C PRO A 838 -45.46 4.27 -7.37
N LEU A 839 -44.52 4.05 -8.25
CA LEU A 839 -44.84 3.72 -9.62
C LEU A 839 -45.68 2.43 -9.56
N PRO A 840 -46.92 2.43 -10.04
CA PRO A 840 -47.71 1.20 -10.08
C PRO A 840 -46.81 0.14 -10.71
N VAL A 841 -46.73 -1.03 -10.09
CA VAL A 841 -46.06 -2.21 -10.65
C VAL A 841 -46.45 -2.27 -12.11
N PRO A 842 -45.51 -2.24 -13.06
CA PRO A 842 -45.88 -2.17 -14.48
C PRO A 842 -46.86 -3.33 -14.76
N ALA A 843 -48.06 -2.99 -15.17
CA ALA A 843 -49.12 -3.96 -15.42
C ALA A 843 -48.72 -4.94 -16.54
N ASN A 844 -47.63 -4.63 -17.25
CA ASN A 844 -47.17 -5.35 -18.44
C ASN A 844 -45.70 -5.81 -18.22
N GLU A 845 -45.47 -7.08 -18.53
CA GLU A 845 -44.16 -7.72 -18.41
C GLU A 845 -43.76 -8.43 -19.70
N PHE A 846 -42.55 -8.26 -20.15
CA PHE A 846 -42.00 -8.96 -21.33
C PHE A 846 -40.55 -9.39 -20.96
N ARG A 847 -40.43 -10.36 -20.09
CA ARG A 847 -39.16 -10.71 -19.46
C ARG A 847 -38.73 -12.14 -19.76
N ARG A 848 -37.47 -12.33 -19.99
CA ARG A 848 -36.84 -13.63 -20.14
C ARG A 848 -36.18 -14.09 -18.84
N THR A 849 -36.47 -15.31 -18.43
CA THR A 849 -35.76 -15.99 -17.33
C THR A 849 -35.30 -17.35 -17.88
N ASP A 850 -34.02 -17.54 -18.00
CA ASP A 850 -33.36 -18.71 -18.64
C ASP A 850 -33.85 -18.94 -20.08
N GLU A 851 -34.55 -20.02 -20.34
CA GLU A 851 -35.08 -20.36 -21.67
C GLU A 851 -36.59 -20.11 -21.80
N VAL A 852 -37.20 -19.39 -20.86
CA VAL A 852 -38.63 -19.13 -20.81
C VAL A 852 -38.90 -17.63 -20.74
N TRP A 853 -39.85 -17.14 -21.54
CA TRP A 853 -40.37 -15.78 -21.49
C TRP A 853 -41.63 -15.72 -20.67
N THR A 854 -41.70 -14.79 -19.71
CA THR A 854 -42.93 -14.39 -19.01
C THR A 854 -43.47 -13.14 -19.68
N LEU A 855 -44.65 -13.28 -20.27
CA LEU A 855 -45.31 -12.21 -21.00
C LEU A 855 -46.65 -11.87 -20.30
N ARG A 856 -46.76 -10.66 -19.76
CA ARG A 856 -47.96 -10.16 -19.08
C ARG A 856 -48.44 -8.90 -19.78
N PHE A 857 -49.68 -8.89 -20.19
CA PHE A 857 -50.34 -7.74 -20.85
C PHE A 857 -51.85 -7.75 -20.60
N ALA A 858 -52.41 -6.59 -20.29
CA ALA A 858 -53.85 -6.45 -20.02
C ALA A 858 -54.39 -7.46 -18.99
N GLY A 859 -53.61 -7.73 -17.91
CA GLY A 859 -53.97 -8.63 -16.83
C GLY A 859 -53.84 -10.13 -17.12
N ARG A 860 -53.42 -10.54 -18.31
CA ARG A 860 -53.15 -11.95 -18.68
C ARG A 860 -51.67 -12.23 -18.73
N GLU A 861 -51.25 -13.35 -18.12
CA GLU A 861 -49.86 -13.83 -18.13
C GLU A 861 -49.76 -15.14 -18.89
N VAL A 862 -48.74 -15.29 -19.71
CA VAL A 862 -48.36 -16.53 -20.38
C VAL A 862 -46.86 -16.74 -20.32
N ARG A 863 -46.46 -18.02 -20.27
CA ARG A 863 -45.05 -18.42 -20.35
C ARG A 863 -44.81 -19.15 -21.66
N VAL A 864 -43.85 -18.67 -22.43
CA VAL A 864 -43.53 -19.24 -23.74
C VAL A 864 -42.01 -19.54 -23.82
N PRO A 865 -41.64 -20.62 -24.55
CA PRO A 865 -40.21 -20.95 -24.71
C PRO A 865 -39.50 -19.87 -25.53
N ASP A 866 -38.20 -19.76 -25.30
CA ASP A 866 -37.37 -18.77 -25.96
C ASP A 866 -37.39 -18.90 -27.49
N ALA A 867 -37.56 -17.78 -28.17
CA ALA A 867 -37.56 -17.71 -29.62
C ALA A 867 -36.88 -16.44 -30.13
N LYS A 868 -36.17 -16.55 -31.24
CA LYS A 868 -35.43 -15.40 -31.81
C LYS A 868 -36.28 -14.16 -32.04
N GLY A 869 -37.55 -14.34 -32.41
CA GLY A 869 -38.47 -13.21 -32.63
C GLY A 869 -38.93 -12.57 -31.32
N LEU A 870 -38.98 -13.29 -30.18
CA LEU A 870 -39.24 -12.71 -28.88
C LEU A 870 -38.04 -11.83 -28.41
N ARG A 871 -36.83 -12.25 -28.69
CA ARG A 871 -35.63 -11.44 -28.47
C ARG A 871 -35.65 -10.16 -29.31
N ASP A 872 -36.03 -10.25 -30.59
CA ASP A 872 -36.18 -9.08 -31.45
C ASP A 872 -37.25 -8.12 -30.90
N LEU A 873 -38.40 -8.63 -30.46
CA LEU A 873 -39.48 -7.84 -29.86
C LEU A 873 -39.01 -7.20 -28.54
N HIS A 874 -38.28 -7.91 -27.71
CA HIS A 874 -37.74 -7.37 -26.45
C HIS A 874 -36.81 -6.16 -26.71
N ILE A 875 -35.91 -6.25 -27.71
CA ILE A 875 -35.03 -5.13 -28.10
C ILE A 875 -35.88 -3.93 -28.58
N LEU A 876 -36.94 -4.17 -29.31
CA LEU A 876 -37.85 -3.11 -29.78
C LEU A 876 -38.65 -2.47 -28.64
N LEU A 877 -39.10 -3.27 -27.68
CA LEU A 877 -39.81 -2.82 -26.48
C LEU A 877 -38.89 -2.05 -25.52
N SER A 878 -37.59 -2.38 -25.48
CA SER A 878 -36.56 -1.68 -24.70
C SER A 878 -36.28 -0.25 -25.19
N SER A 879 -36.68 0.07 -26.43
CA SER A 879 -36.40 1.37 -27.04
C SER A 879 -37.63 1.88 -27.80
N PRO A 880 -38.73 2.24 -27.09
CA PRO A 880 -39.93 2.70 -27.71
C PRO A 880 -39.69 3.94 -28.58
N GLY A 881 -40.25 3.93 -29.79
CA GLY A 881 -40.13 5.03 -30.75
C GLY A 881 -38.81 5.06 -31.54
N ALA A 882 -37.81 4.31 -31.16
CA ALA A 882 -36.54 4.26 -31.89
C ALA A 882 -36.63 3.36 -33.13
N GLU A 883 -35.98 3.77 -34.21
CA GLU A 883 -35.82 2.96 -35.41
C GLU A 883 -34.57 2.09 -35.30
N ILE A 884 -34.72 0.78 -35.21
CA ILE A 884 -33.66 -0.19 -35.09
C ILE A 884 -33.45 -0.90 -36.42
N PRO A 885 -32.26 -0.82 -37.05
CA PRO A 885 -32.02 -1.50 -38.32
C PRO A 885 -32.17 -3.01 -38.20
N ALA A 886 -32.80 -3.65 -39.18
CA ALA A 886 -32.98 -5.10 -39.23
C ALA A 886 -31.64 -5.88 -39.15
N VAL A 887 -30.57 -5.30 -39.65
CA VAL A 887 -29.21 -5.88 -39.54
C VAL A 887 -28.75 -5.97 -38.10
N ARG A 888 -29.05 -4.97 -37.24
CA ARG A 888 -28.72 -4.98 -35.83
C ARG A 888 -29.52 -6.01 -35.05
N LEU A 889 -30.78 -6.24 -35.39
CA LEU A 889 -31.63 -7.29 -34.80
C LEU A 889 -31.16 -8.69 -35.21
N LEU A 890 -30.59 -8.83 -36.42
CA LEU A 890 -30.07 -10.12 -36.89
C LEU A 890 -28.83 -10.57 -36.15
N ALA A 891 -27.95 -9.62 -35.73
CA ALA A 891 -26.72 -9.86 -35.02
C ALA A 891 -26.56 -8.82 -33.90
N PRO A 892 -27.17 -9.03 -32.73
CA PRO A 892 -27.15 -8.07 -31.61
C PRO A 892 -25.73 -7.81 -31.02
N GLU A 893 -24.81 -8.77 -31.10
CA GLU A 893 -23.46 -8.71 -30.59
C GLU A 893 -22.44 -8.15 -31.58
N GLY A 894 -22.84 -7.78 -32.78
CA GLY A 894 -21.96 -7.23 -33.81
C GLY A 894 -21.71 -5.73 -33.61
N GLY A 895 -20.51 -5.39 -33.18
CA GLY A 895 -20.03 -4.03 -32.83
C GLY A 895 -20.15 -3.00 -33.97
N GLU A 896 -19.67 -1.79 -33.71
CA GLU A 896 -19.76 -0.51 -34.45
C GLU A 896 -19.54 -0.55 -35.98
N THR A 897 -18.98 -1.60 -36.53
CA THR A 897 -18.71 -1.77 -37.97
C THR A 897 -20.00 -1.73 -38.80
N VAL A 898 -21.15 -2.09 -38.22
CA VAL A 898 -22.47 -2.10 -38.90
C VAL A 898 -23.09 -0.70 -39.02
N VAL A 899 -22.69 0.22 -38.13
CA VAL A 899 -23.21 1.61 -38.12
C VAL A 899 -22.57 2.45 -39.21
N ALA A 900 -21.29 2.19 -39.53
CA ALA A 900 -20.57 2.90 -40.60
C ALA A 900 -21.12 2.60 -41.99
N ALA A 901 -21.71 1.43 -42.18
CA ALA A 901 -22.29 0.98 -43.46
C ALA A 901 -23.57 1.74 -43.89
N ARG A 902 -24.16 2.58 -43.01
CA ARG A 902 -25.38 3.35 -43.29
C ARG A 902 -25.21 4.50 -44.27
N ARG A 903 -23.95 4.91 -44.58
CA ARG A 903 -23.69 6.12 -45.43
C ARG A 903 -23.21 5.83 -46.84
N LEU A 904 -23.00 4.58 -47.21
CA LEU A 904 -22.44 4.21 -48.52
C LEU A 904 -23.32 3.18 -49.19
N GLY A 905 -24.07 3.57 -50.15
CA GLY A 905 -24.94 2.69 -50.95
C GLY A 905 -24.13 1.72 -51.82
N GLY A 906 -24.54 0.45 -51.88
CA GLY A 906 -24.23 -0.54 -52.91
C GLY A 906 -22.77 -0.89 -53.23
N ASP A 907 -21.79 -0.30 -52.54
CA ASP A 907 -20.39 -0.52 -52.81
C ASP A 907 -19.84 -1.80 -52.14
N PRO A 908 -18.79 -2.45 -52.71
CA PRO A 908 -18.17 -3.63 -52.11
C PRO A 908 -17.56 -3.30 -50.73
N VAL A 909 -17.70 -4.22 -49.76
CA VAL A 909 -17.22 -4.08 -48.40
C VAL A 909 -15.70 -3.87 -48.31
N LEU A 910 -14.96 -4.38 -49.29
CA LEU A 910 -13.54 -4.15 -49.51
C LEU A 910 -13.31 -3.74 -50.98
N ASP A 911 -12.69 -2.59 -51.17
CA ASP A 911 -12.15 -2.20 -52.48
C ASP A 911 -10.78 -2.87 -52.72
N GLU A 912 -10.25 -2.76 -53.98
CA GLU A 912 -8.95 -3.36 -54.31
C GLU A 912 -7.79 -2.73 -53.57
N THR A 913 -7.90 -1.47 -53.16
CA THR A 913 -6.91 -0.76 -52.39
C THR A 913 -6.85 -1.30 -50.94
N ALA A 914 -8.00 -1.53 -50.33
CA ALA A 914 -8.11 -2.13 -49.01
C ALA A 914 -7.60 -3.57 -49.01
N LYS A 915 -7.94 -4.38 -50.03
CA LYS A 915 -7.40 -5.74 -50.14
C LYS A 915 -5.88 -5.77 -50.30
N SER A 916 -5.33 -4.81 -51.02
CA SER A 916 -3.85 -4.67 -51.15
C SER A 916 -3.21 -4.28 -49.82
N ALA A 917 -3.83 -3.34 -49.08
CA ALA A 917 -3.34 -2.90 -47.74
C ALA A 917 -3.38 -4.04 -46.72
N TYR A 918 -4.45 -4.82 -46.67
CA TYR A 918 -4.55 -5.99 -45.80
C TYR A 918 -3.55 -7.07 -46.13
N ARG A 919 -3.29 -7.32 -47.39
CA ARG A 919 -2.29 -8.28 -47.84
C ARG A 919 -0.88 -7.81 -47.43
N HIS A 920 -0.55 -6.55 -47.64
CA HIS A 920 0.73 -5.97 -47.30
C HIS A 920 0.93 -6.01 -45.77
N ARG A 921 -0.13 -5.76 -44.96
CA ARG A 921 -0.04 -5.84 -43.50
C ARG A 921 0.15 -7.29 -43.01
N LEU A 922 -0.48 -8.27 -43.64
CA LEU A 922 -0.27 -9.69 -43.33
C LEU A 922 1.17 -10.15 -43.63
N ASP A 923 1.69 -9.78 -44.80
CA ASP A 923 3.06 -10.08 -45.17
C ASP A 923 4.08 -9.46 -44.17
N HIS A 924 3.79 -8.26 -43.69
CA HIS A 924 4.62 -7.58 -42.69
C HIS A 924 4.52 -8.27 -41.32
N LEU A 925 3.34 -8.68 -40.88
CA LEU A 925 3.16 -9.40 -39.63
C LEU A 925 3.85 -10.78 -39.67
N ASP A 926 3.79 -11.49 -40.80
CA ASP A 926 4.50 -12.76 -40.96
C ASP A 926 6.02 -12.56 -40.81
N ALA A 927 6.59 -11.49 -41.40
CA ALA A 927 8.01 -11.15 -41.26
C ALA A 927 8.37 -10.75 -39.79
N GLU A 928 7.53 -9.96 -39.12
CA GLU A 928 7.74 -9.56 -37.70
C GLU A 928 7.64 -10.77 -36.76
N ILE A 929 6.75 -11.75 -37.03
CA ILE A 929 6.64 -13.00 -36.27
C ILE A 929 7.91 -13.85 -36.45
N ASP A 930 8.40 -13.98 -37.69
CA ASP A 930 9.62 -14.73 -37.97
C ASP A 930 10.84 -14.10 -37.32
N GLU A 931 10.93 -12.76 -37.32
CA GLU A 931 11.99 -12.02 -36.64
C GLU A 931 11.92 -12.20 -35.14
N ALA A 932 10.73 -12.01 -34.51
CA ALA A 932 10.53 -12.20 -33.09
C ALA A 932 10.85 -13.63 -32.64
N THR A 933 10.49 -14.63 -33.45
CA THR A 933 10.78 -16.03 -33.19
C THR A 933 12.31 -16.31 -33.30
N SER A 934 12.97 -15.73 -34.28
CA SER A 934 14.43 -15.89 -34.45
C SER A 934 15.23 -15.26 -33.31
N LEU A 935 14.68 -14.22 -32.67
CA LEU A 935 15.26 -13.52 -31.51
C LEU A 935 14.85 -14.15 -30.18
N GLY A 936 14.08 -15.25 -30.20
CA GLY A 936 13.61 -15.93 -28.97
C GLY A 936 12.60 -15.13 -28.15
N ASN A 937 11.92 -14.15 -28.76
CA ASN A 937 10.92 -13.32 -28.08
C ASN A 937 9.50 -13.87 -28.25
N ASP A 938 9.23 -14.99 -27.58
CA ASP A 938 7.95 -15.72 -27.68
C ASP A 938 6.73 -14.87 -27.31
N ARG A 939 6.86 -13.90 -26.41
CA ARG A 939 5.77 -12.99 -26.03
C ARG A 939 5.38 -12.04 -27.15
N LEU A 940 6.36 -11.51 -27.87
CA LEU A 940 6.14 -10.62 -29.00
C LEU A 940 5.58 -11.42 -30.19
N ALA A 941 6.14 -12.58 -30.48
CA ALA A 941 5.65 -13.49 -31.53
C ALA A 941 4.17 -13.86 -31.30
N ALA A 942 3.78 -14.26 -30.07
CA ALA A 942 2.40 -14.59 -29.72
C ALA A 942 1.44 -13.38 -29.75
N LYS A 943 1.93 -12.16 -29.56
CA LYS A 943 1.12 -10.94 -29.72
C LYS A 943 0.85 -10.64 -31.19
N LEU A 944 1.86 -10.72 -32.01
CA LEU A 944 1.77 -10.47 -33.46
C LEU A 944 0.93 -11.55 -34.17
N ASP A 945 1.02 -12.81 -33.74
CA ASP A 945 0.18 -13.90 -34.26
C ASP A 945 -1.30 -13.72 -33.96
N ARG A 946 -1.65 -13.20 -32.78
CA ARG A 946 -3.03 -12.84 -32.46
C ARG A 946 -3.55 -11.69 -33.33
N GLU A 947 -2.73 -10.68 -33.63
CA GLU A 947 -3.11 -9.60 -34.56
C GLU A 947 -3.33 -10.16 -35.97
N ARG A 948 -2.49 -11.06 -36.43
CA ARG A 948 -2.61 -11.77 -37.70
C ARG A 948 -3.90 -12.61 -37.80
N GLU A 949 -4.22 -13.37 -36.74
CA GLU A 949 -5.46 -14.15 -36.67
C GLU A 949 -6.71 -13.25 -36.70
N ALA A 950 -6.70 -12.13 -36.02
CA ALA A 950 -7.80 -11.16 -36.03
C ALA A 950 -8.02 -10.57 -37.44
N LEU A 951 -6.95 -10.19 -38.14
CA LEU A 951 -7.00 -9.72 -39.52
C LEU A 951 -7.51 -10.78 -40.51
N LEU A 952 -7.09 -12.02 -40.35
CA LEU A 952 -7.58 -13.14 -41.14
C LEU A 952 -9.07 -13.46 -40.91
N ALA A 953 -9.53 -13.34 -39.67
CA ALA A 953 -10.94 -13.50 -39.30
C ALA A 953 -11.79 -12.39 -39.94
N GLU A 954 -11.31 -11.16 -39.94
CA GLU A 954 -11.98 -10.02 -40.54
C GLU A 954 -12.07 -10.16 -42.08
N LEU A 955 -11.02 -10.59 -42.76
CA LEU A 955 -11.01 -10.92 -44.17
C LEU A 955 -11.93 -12.08 -44.53
N ARG A 956 -12.02 -13.13 -43.68
CA ARG A 956 -13.00 -14.23 -43.89
C ARG A 956 -14.43 -13.77 -43.75
N THR A 957 -14.69 -12.81 -42.85
CA THR A 957 -16.01 -12.24 -42.62
C THR A 957 -16.43 -11.35 -43.79
N ALA A 958 -15.50 -10.62 -44.38
CA ALA A 958 -15.74 -9.73 -45.52
C ALA A 958 -15.80 -10.48 -46.88
N ALA A 959 -15.17 -11.67 -46.98
CA ALA A 959 -15.19 -12.51 -48.19
C ALA A 959 -16.34 -13.54 -48.16
N GLY A 960 -17.18 -13.58 -49.17
CA GLY A 960 -18.24 -14.59 -49.30
C GLY A 960 -17.71 -15.96 -49.77
N LEU A 961 -18.56 -17.00 -49.71
CA LEU A 961 -18.25 -18.34 -50.24
C LEU A 961 -17.85 -18.24 -51.72
N GLY A 962 -16.65 -18.72 -52.06
CA GLY A 962 -16.11 -18.71 -53.42
C GLY A 962 -15.27 -17.48 -53.76
N GLY A 963 -14.79 -16.67 -52.78
CA GLY A 963 -13.85 -15.55 -52.97
C GLY A 963 -14.43 -14.31 -53.66
N ARG A 964 -15.76 -14.21 -53.83
CA ARG A 964 -16.43 -13.02 -54.38
C ARG A 964 -16.84 -12.06 -53.26
N THR A 965 -16.50 -10.79 -53.42
CA THR A 965 -16.83 -9.73 -52.44
C THR A 965 -18.34 -9.57 -52.32
N ARG A 966 -18.89 -9.60 -51.08
CA ARG A 966 -20.31 -9.36 -50.84
C ARG A 966 -20.64 -7.87 -51.00
N ARG A 967 -21.80 -7.57 -51.52
CA ARG A 967 -22.37 -6.20 -51.60
C ARG A 967 -23.23 -5.94 -50.34
N LEU A 968 -23.11 -4.80 -49.73
CA LEU A 968 -23.86 -4.38 -48.54
C LEU A 968 -25.36 -4.37 -48.71
N GLY A 969 -25.86 -4.09 -49.91
CA GLY A 969 -27.27 -4.15 -50.24
C GLY A 969 -27.91 -5.54 -50.11
N ASP A 970 -27.17 -6.63 -50.36
CA ASP A 970 -27.64 -8.01 -50.24
C ASP A 970 -27.78 -8.46 -48.78
N GLU A 971 -27.01 -7.92 -47.84
CA GLU A 971 -27.12 -8.24 -46.41
C GLU A 971 -28.30 -7.51 -45.76
N THR A 972 -28.51 -6.26 -46.11
CA THR A 972 -29.63 -5.47 -45.59
C THR A 972 -30.97 -6.07 -46.03
N GLU A 973 -31.09 -6.52 -47.28
CA GLU A 973 -32.31 -7.14 -47.78
C GLU A 973 -32.55 -8.55 -47.20
N ARG A 974 -31.49 -9.33 -46.94
CA ARG A 974 -31.61 -10.61 -46.24
C ARG A 974 -31.99 -10.41 -44.77
N ALA A 975 -31.38 -9.41 -44.08
CA ALA A 975 -31.71 -9.09 -42.72
C ALA A 975 -33.18 -8.64 -42.61
N ARG A 976 -33.62 -7.75 -43.48
CA ARG A 976 -35.02 -7.31 -43.59
C ARG A 976 -35.97 -8.49 -43.72
N LYS A 977 -35.73 -9.42 -44.67
CA LYS A 977 -36.61 -10.58 -44.87
C LYS A 977 -36.59 -11.54 -43.69
N ALA A 978 -35.39 -11.81 -43.11
CA ALA A 978 -35.26 -12.74 -42.01
C ALA A 978 -35.90 -12.21 -40.70
N VAL A 979 -35.65 -10.95 -40.32
CA VAL A 979 -36.20 -10.33 -39.10
C VAL A 979 -37.71 -10.17 -39.24
N THR A 980 -38.21 -9.67 -40.39
CA THR A 980 -39.67 -9.56 -40.65
C THR A 980 -40.38 -10.91 -40.54
N ALA A 981 -39.80 -11.96 -41.11
CA ALA A 981 -40.38 -13.32 -41.02
C ALA A 981 -40.41 -13.84 -39.57
N ARG A 982 -39.31 -13.63 -38.80
CA ARG A 982 -39.22 -14.07 -37.40
C ARG A 982 -40.22 -13.37 -36.49
N ILE A 983 -40.30 -12.05 -36.59
CA ILE A 983 -41.29 -11.26 -35.81
C ILE A 983 -42.70 -11.69 -36.14
N ARG A 984 -43.08 -11.78 -37.44
CA ARG A 984 -44.40 -12.17 -37.84
C ARG A 984 -44.81 -13.60 -37.44
N ASP A 985 -43.86 -14.55 -37.51
CA ASP A 985 -44.11 -15.92 -37.05
C ASP A 985 -44.30 -15.98 -35.55
N THR A 986 -43.50 -15.19 -34.78
CA THR A 986 -43.66 -15.08 -33.35
C THR A 986 -44.97 -14.45 -32.95
N LEU A 987 -45.42 -13.37 -33.62
CA LEU A 987 -46.70 -12.73 -33.35
C LEU A 987 -47.87 -13.66 -33.67
N ARG A 988 -47.78 -14.48 -34.73
CA ARG A 988 -48.77 -15.49 -35.08
C ARG A 988 -48.88 -16.55 -33.96
N LYS A 989 -47.76 -17.09 -33.48
CA LYS A 989 -47.74 -18.05 -32.39
C LYS A 989 -48.24 -17.45 -31.08
N LEU A 990 -47.96 -16.18 -30.87
CA LEU A 990 -48.37 -15.44 -29.68
C LEU A 990 -49.88 -15.19 -29.69
N ALA A 991 -50.50 -15.02 -30.87
CA ALA A 991 -51.96 -14.86 -31.03
C ALA A 991 -52.75 -16.05 -30.47
N ASP A 992 -52.21 -17.28 -30.54
CA ASP A 992 -52.84 -18.46 -29.97
C ASP A 992 -52.77 -18.51 -28.45
N SER A 993 -51.71 -18.00 -27.86
CA SER A 993 -51.47 -18.05 -26.40
C SER A 993 -51.85 -16.76 -25.68
N HIS A 994 -51.65 -15.59 -26.30
CA HIS A 994 -51.93 -14.29 -25.75
C HIS A 994 -52.47 -13.31 -26.84
N PRO A 995 -53.74 -13.43 -27.25
CA PRO A 995 -54.31 -12.66 -28.39
C PRO A 995 -54.18 -11.14 -28.25
N GLN A 996 -54.45 -10.59 -27.07
CA GLN A 996 -54.42 -9.14 -26.84
C GLN A 996 -52.97 -8.56 -26.96
N LEU A 997 -51.98 -9.30 -26.49
CA LEU A 997 -50.58 -8.89 -26.64
C LEU A 997 -50.14 -9.00 -28.11
N ALA A 998 -50.56 -10.05 -28.80
CA ALA A 998 -50.23 -10.24 -30.21
C ALA A 998 -50.87 -9.15 -31.08
N GLU A 999 -52.12 -8.78 -30.82
CA GLU A 999 -52.82 -7.70 -31.49
C GLU A 999 -52.15 -6.36 -31.28
N HIS A 1000 -51.83 -6.04 -29.98
CA HIS A 1000 -51.11 -4.82 -29.65
C HIS A 1000 -49.74 -4.72 -30.34
N LEU A 1001 -48.92 -5.77 -30.30
CA LEU A 1001 -47.64 -5.78 -30.97
C LEU A 1001 -47.74 -5.76 -32.51
N ASN A 1002 -48.74 -6.40 -33.07
CA ASN A 1002 -48.95 -6.41 -34.51
C ASN A 1002 -49.32 -5.03 -35.04
N GLU A 1003 -50.10 -4.26 -34.29
CA GLU A 1003 -50.49 -2.89 -34.64
C GLU A 1003 -49.35 -1.86 -34.42
N ARG A 1004 -48.46 -2.10 -33.45
CA ARG A 1004 -47.48 -1.11 -32.97
C ARG A 1004 -46.04 -1.40 -33.39
N VAL A 1005 -45.75 -2.60 -33.91
CA VAL A 1005 -44.45 -2.96 -34.43
C VAL A 1005 -44.42 -2.87 -35.95
N THR A 1006 -43.65 -1.92 -36.45
CA THR A 1006 -43.39 -1.81 -37.89
C THR A 1006 -42.13 -2.57 -38.24
N THR A 1007 -42.18 -3.40 -39.29
CA THR A 1007 -41.04 -4.17 -39.79
C THR A 1007 -40.64 -3.74 -41.18
N GLY A 1008 -39.32 -3.61 -41.43
CA GLY A 1008 -38.77 -3.16 -42.71
C GLY A 1008 -37.26 -3.25 -42.71
N SER A 1009 -36.59 -2.39 -43.45
CA SER A 1009 -35.15 -2.19 -43.35
C SER A 1009 -34.75 -1.67 -41.96
N SER A 1010 -35.64 -0.91 -41.32
CA SER A 1010 -35.66 -0.59 -39.89
C SER A 1010 -36.95 -1.13 -39.28
N CYS A 1011 -36.85 -1.59 -38.03
CA CYS A 1011 -38.00 -2.02 -37.22
C CYS A 1011 -38.23 -1.02 -36.08
N ARG A 1012 -39.45 -0.79 -35.67
CA ARG A 1012 -39.82 0.18 -34.66
C ARG A 1012 -41.04 -0.28 -33.87
N TYR A 1013 -41.02 -0.07 -32.57
CA TYR A 1013 -42.20 -0.17 -31.68
C TYR A 1013 -42.68 1.23 -31.33
N ALA A 1014 -43.92 1.57 -31.68
CA ALA A 1014 -44.50 2.90 -31.47
C ALA A 1014 -45.88 2.80 -30.80
N PRO A 1015 -45.97 2.73 -29.47
CA PRO A 1015 -47.21 2.70 -28.74
C PRO A 1015 -47.96 4.07 -28.84
N GLN A 1016 -49.27 4.08 -28.80
CA GLN A 1016 -50.08 5.32 -28.78
C GLN A 1016 -50.23 5.97 -27.42
N SER A 1017 -49.96 5.21 -26.34
CA SER A 1017 -49.96 5.67 -24.94
C SER A 1017 -48.66 5.25 -24.25
N ASP A 1018 -48.33 5.88 -23.13
CA ASP A 1018 -47.15 5.51 -22.34
C ASP A 1018 -47.37 4.14 -21.68
N ILE A 1019 -47.06 3.08 -22.43
CA ILE A 1019 -47.10 1.69 -21.95
C ILE A 1019 -45.75 1.34 -21.39
N ARG A 1020 -45.71 1.14 -20.09
CA ARG A 1020 -44.51 0.72 -19.38
C ARG A 1020 -44.40 -0.80 -19.36
N TRP A 1021 -43.25 -1.29 -19.78
CA TRP A 1021 -42.89 -2.70 -19.77
C TRP A 1021 -41.87 -2.98 -18.71
N ARG A 1022 -42.03 -4.08 -18.00
CA ARG A 1022 -40.96 -4.73 -17.26
C ARG A 1022 -40.29 -5.71 -18.25
N LEU A 1023 -39.10 -5.37 -18.67
CA LEU A 1023 -38.33 -6.11 -19.67
C LEU A 1023 -37.28 -7.04 -19.03
#